data_9285c0bf2718b9e7de30c6348fce3e1e
#
_entry.id   9285c0bf2718b9e7de30c6348fce3e1e
#
_cell.length_a   1.000
_cell.length_b   1.000
_cell.length_c   1.000
_cell.angle_alpha   90.00
_cell.angle_beta   90.00
_cell.angle_gamma   90.00
#
_symmetry.space_group_name_H-M   'P 1'
#
loop_
_entity.id
_entity.type
_entity.pdbx_description
1 polymer ?
#
loop_
_entity_poly.entity_id
_entity_poly.type
_entity_poly.pdbx_seq_one_letter_code
_entity_poly.pdbx_strand_id
1 'polypeptide(L)'
;MEKIGLYLTSTWMVAISACLLLTLYVINPSPIQTLQLKTFDYLITSLDRKQSDEIVVVNFGEKSVEQFGQWPFDRRDIAKTIDKLKENGAAVIVAPILFSEKDRAGGDDELAKTLDGVILAQTPTTQNNKPDSVRRGFASIGPIDPAGVVYRWPGGLRPLDQHAKVASGVGVVATVPEVDGVVRRIPLLVNIASGLYPSIPLETIRVAAGDPSFQVKTNEGGIEAVRVPAFPAIPTDERGRIWLSWNTKFETIETTQIDNRVKDKIVILGLTIEGVGGIIGTPIGEKWAHEIQAQALQTLVDGTSISRPSVGRLVEGILLTTMLLLLLHIVPRLTVALTVPFYAFIVVGVSVSSYYLFKTQLQLWDPSYIVLAVSIIFAHLVFNNFAREFRLKQQIKKQFGTYLSPALVEKLQKNPELLRLGGETRELSIMFTDVRGFTTISEHYGSDVQGLTQIMNRYMTAMTAKIIQNEGTLDKYIGDAQMAFWNAPLDDEMHARHAVKTALEMLNDLERFNKEIALEGVPAFGMGLGINTGSVVVGNMGSSQRFDYTCLGDTVNLASRLEGQSKPYHVKMVIGPQTYEYVKDEYLCLELDCLAVKGKTKGVNIYTIVNKNGLNIAASRSHAEFLMHYREQNWDKALEYIPYIEQAFEGDMIEYYEMMKERVEDYKKNPLSKDWDGVYRTNSK
;
A
#
# COMPACT_ATOMS: atom_id res chain seq x y z
N MET A 1 -6.75 20.33 -2.79
CA MET A 1 -6.16 18.97 -2.70
C MET A 1 -6.84 18.09 -1.64
N GLU A 2 -7.21 18.60 -0.45
CA GLU A 2 -7.89 17.79 0.59
C GLU A 2 -9.22 17.16 0.14
N LYS A 3 -10.08 17.89 -0.57
CA LYS A 3 -11.36 17.36 -1.06
C LYS A 3 -11.19 16.21 -2.08
N ILE A 4 -10.19 16.29 -2.97
CA ILE A 4 -9.89 15.24 -3.94
C ILE A 4 -9.38 13.97 -3.23
N GLY A 5 -8.53 14.12 -2.21
CA GLY A 5 -8.08 13.02 -1.36
C GLY A 5 -9.21 12.30 -0.62
N LEU A 6 -10.27 13.04 -0.24
CA LEU A 6 -11.44 12.49 0.44
C LEU A 6 -12.29 11.59 -0.50
N TYR A 7 -12.40 11.97 -1.75
CA TYR A 7 -13.11 11.17 -2.78
C TYR A 7 -12.33 9.90 -3.15
N LEU A 8 -11.03 10.02 -3.39
CA LEU A 8 -10.18 8.88 -3.79
C LEU A 8 -10.10 7.77 -2.73
N THR A 9 -10.35 8.08 -1.46
CA THR A 9 -10.31 7.12 -0.36
C THR A 9 -11.71 6.65 0.08
N SER A 10 -12.72 6.85 -0.74
CA SER A 10 -14.07 6.33 -0.47
C SER A 10 -14.22 4.90 -1.02
N THR A 11 -15.04 4.08 -0.37
CA THR A 11 -15.40 2.73 -0.82
C THR A 11 -16.01 2.72 -2.23
N TRP A 12 -16.70 3.80 -2.60
CA TRP A 12 -17.28 3.99 -3.92
C TRP A 12 -16.23 4.10 -5.03
N MET A 13 -15.08 4.74 -4.73
CA MET A 13 -13.99 4.85 -5.72
C MET A 13 -13.34 3.49 -6.00
N VAL A 14 -13.23 2.62 -4.99
CA VAL A 14 -12.75 1.24 -5.21
C VAL A 14 -13.72 0.46 -6.08
N ALA A 15 -15.03 0.62 -5.86
CA ALA A 15 -16.05 -0.01 -6.69
C ALA A 15 -16.00 0.50 -8.14
N ILE A 16 -15.80 1.81 -8.35
CA ILE A 16 -15.59 2.40 -9.68
C ILE A 16 -14.33 1.81 -10.34
N SER A 17 -13.23 1.69 -9.60
CA SER A 17 -12.00 1.07 -10.12
C SER A 17 -12.23 -0.39 -10.52
N ALA A 18 -12.99 -1.15 -9.73
CA ALA A 18 -13.36 -2.53 -10.05
C ALA A 18 -14.22 -2.62 -11.33
N CYS A 19 -15.23 -1.74 -11.47
CA CYS A 19 -16.04 -1.65 -12.68
C CYS A 19 -15.20 -1.28 -13.92
N LEU A 20 -14.25 -0.34 -13.77
CA LEU A 20 -13.35 0.01 -14.87
C LEU A 20 -12.49 -1.18 -15.30
N LEU A 21 -11.94 -1.95 -14.35
CA LEU A 21 -11.15 -3.15 -14.66
C LEU A 21 -12.01 -4.23 -15.33
N LEU A 22 -13.25 -4.44 -14.90
CA LEU A 22 -14.18 -5.35 -15.58
C LEU A 22 -14.49 -4.87 -17.00
N THR A 23 -14.69 -3.58 -17.21
CA THR A 23 -14.88 -3.00 -18.54
C THR A 23 -13.67 -3.23 -19.43
N LEU A 24 -12.45 -3.00 -18.93
CA LEU A 24 -11.19 -3.26 -19.65
C LEU A 24 -11.02 -4.75 -19.98
N TYR A 25 -11.47 -5.66 -19.10
CA TYR A 25 -11.49 -7.10 -19.40
C TYR A 25 -12.39 -7.43 -20.59
N VAL A 26 -13.58 -6.83 -20.65
CA VAL A 26 -14.53 -7.05 -21.76
C VAL A 26 -14.00 -6.48 -23.07
N ILE A 27 -13.49 -5.25 -23.07
CA ILE A 27 -12.92 -4.57 -24.25
C ILE A 27 -11.67 -5.30 -24.75
N ASN A 28 -10.85 -5.84 -23.83
CA ASN A 28 -9.63 -6.57 -24.14
C ASN A 28 -8.68 -5.82 -25.09
N PRO A 29 -8.16 -4.63 -24.71
CA PRO A 29 -7.24 -3.86 -25.57
C PRO A 29 -5.91 -4.58 -25.76
N SER A 30 -5.17 -4.22 -26.83
CA SER A 30 -3.91 -4.88 -27.22
C SER A 30 -2.89 -5.11 -26.10
N PRO A 31 -2.66 -4.19 -25.14
CA PRO A 31 -1.74 -4.46 -24.04
C PRO A 31 -2.17 -5.63 -23.15
N ILE A 32 -3.47 -5.79 -22.91
CA ILE A 32 -4.02 -6.90 -22.13
C ILE A 32 -3.89 -8.21 -22.90
N GLN A 33 -4.17 -8.19 -24.22
CA GLN A 33 -3.96 -9.36 -25.08
C GLN A 33 -2.48 -9.79 -25.06
N THR A 34 -1.56 -8.83 -25.17
CA THR A 34 -0.11 -9.12 -25.12
C THR A 34 0.28 -9.75 -23.77
N LEU A 35 -0.23 -9.24 -22.65
CA LEU A 35 0.03 -9.82 -21.32
C LEU A 35 -0.46 -11.28 -21.24
N GLN A 36 -1.65 -11.55 -21.71
CA GLN A 36 -2.22 -12.89 -21.81
C GLN A 36 -1.34 -13.82 -22.67
N LEU A 37 -0.96 -13.36 -23.88
CA LEU A 37 -0.14 -14.12 -24.79
C LEU A 37 1.25 -14.45 -24.20
N LYS A 38 1.88 -13.52 -23.48
CA LYS A 38 3.13 -13.77 -22.78
C LYS A 38 2.99 -14.80 -21.65
N THR A 39 1.85 -14.80 -20.97
CA THR A 39 1.55 -15.84 -19.97
C THR A 39 1.40 -17.21 -20.63
N PHE A 40 0.73 -17.26 -21.80
CA PHE A 40 0.63 -18.51 -22.56
C PHE A 40 1.99 -18.96 -23.10
N ASP A 41 2.88 -18.04 -23.54
CA ASP A 41 4.24 -18.39 -23.89
C ASP A 41 4.97 -19.10 -22.75
N TYR A 42 4.87 -18.53 -21.53
CA TYR A 42 5.47 -19.16 -20.33
C TYR A 42 4.92 -20.56 -20.08
N LEU A 43 3.62 -20.78 -20.19
CA LEU A 43 3.01 -22.09 -20.04
C LEU A 43 3.50 -23.07 -21.11
N ILE A 44 3.43 -22.68 -22.38
CA ILE A 44 3.81 -23.53 -23.52
C ILE A 44 5.29 -23.89 -23.48
N THR A 45 6.15 -22.92 -23.19
CA THR A 45 7.61 -23.17 -23.09
C THR A 45 8.03 -23.95 -21.85
N SER A 46 7.10 -24.12 -20.87
CA SER A 46 7.31 -25.01 -19.70
C SER A 46 7.11 -26.49 -20.01
N LEU A 47 6.67 -26.85 -21.21
CA LEU A 47 6.59 -28.26 -21.64
C LEU A 47 7.99 -28.87 -21.74
N ASP A 48 8.08 -30.17 -21.43
CA ASP A 48 9.34 -30.87 -21.49
C ASP A 48 9.84 -30.96 -22.94
N ARG A 49 11.11 -30.59 -23.13
CA ARG A 49 11.74 -30.65 -24.46
C ARG A 49 11.99 -32.07 -24.87
N LYS A 50 11.64 -32.40 -26.11
CA LYS A 50 11.88 -33.70 -26.71
C LYS A 50 12.61 -33.57 -28.05
N GLN A 51 13.27 -34.67 -28.52
CA GLN A 51 13.80 -34.78 -29.84
C GLN A 51 12.73 -35.41 -30.73
N SER A 52 12.62 -34.95 -31.98
CA SER A 52 11.74 -35.62 -32.95
C SER A 52 12.40 -36.91 -33.46
N ASP A 53 11.60 -37.97 -33.45
CA ASP A 53 11.97 -39.24 -34.07
C ASP A 53 11.36 -39.41 -35.46
N GLU A 54 10.37 -38.62 -35.83
CA GLU A 54 9.62 -38.74 -37.10
C GLU A 54 10.03 -37.71 -38.15
N ILE A 55 10.55 -36.54 -37.72
CA ILE A 55 10.83 -35.40 -38.62
C ILE A 55 12.30 -35.02 -38.59
N VAL A 56 12.90 -34.89 -39.79
CA VAL A 56 14.27 -34.37 -40.02
C VAL A 56 14.18 -33.13 -40.87
N VAL A 57 14.95 -32.11 -40.53
CA VAL A 57 15.06 -30.87 -41.33
C VAL A 57 16.33 -30.93 -42.16
N VAL A 58 16.21 -30.77 -43.50
CA VAL A 58 17.34 -30.74 -44.41
C VAL A 58 17.45 -29.35 -44.99
N ASN A 59 18.56 -28.65 -44.70
CA ASN A 59 18.72 -27.26 -45.01
C ASN A 59 19.56 -27.01 -46.26
N PHE A 60 19.06 -26.14 -47.14
CA PHE A 60 19.86 -25.39 -48.07
C PHE A 60 20.44 -24.18 -47.31
N GLY A 61 21.66 -24.33 -46.83
CA GLY A 61 22.40 -23.29 -46.12
C GLY A 61 23.58 -22.75 -46.96
N GLU A 62 24.51 -22.08 -46.28
CA GLU A 62 25.68 -21.49 -46.93
C GLU A 62 26.56 -22.52 -47.68
N LYS A 63 26.66 -23.74 -47.15
CA LYS A 63 27.36 -24.84 -47.86
C LYS A 63 26.69 -25.23 -49.18
N SER A 64 25.37 -25.08 -49.26
CA SER A 64 24.64 -25.32 -50.50
C SER A 64 24.93 -24.21 -51.51
N VAL A 65 25.14 -22.96 -51.05
CA VAL A 65 25.59 -21.85 -51.92
C VAL A 65 27.00 -22.10 -52.49
N GLU A 66 27.90 -22.59 -51.65
CA GLU A 66 29.26 -22.98 -52.10
C GLU A 66 29.19 -24.07 -53.14
N GLN A 67 28.29 -25.04 -53.07
CA GLN A 67 28.20 -26.17 -54.01
C GLN A 67 27.35 -25.87 -55.23
N PHE A 68 26.23 -25.20 -55.12
CA PHE A 68 25.24 -25.00 -56.18
C PHE A 68 25.27 -23.59 -56.80
N GLY A 69 26.03 -22.67 -56.18
CA GLY A 69 26.06 -21.26 -56.63
C GLY A 69 24.98 -20.42 -55.89
N GLN A 70 24.69 -19.26 -56.44
CA GLN A 70 23.78 -18.29 -55.87
C GLN A 70 22.29 -18.76 -55.90
N TRP A 71 21.54 -18.51 -54.85
CA TRP A 71 20.10 -18.71 -54.85
C TRP A 71 19.37 -17.72 -55.80
N PRO A 72 18.32 -18.10 -56.55
CA PRO A 72 17.69 -19.44 -56.59
C PRO A 72 18.55 -20.47 -57.34
N PHE A 73 18.68 -21.64 -56.72
CA PHE A 73 19.44 -22.75 -57.31
C PHE A 73 18.78 -23.27 -58.60
N ASP A 74 19.60 -23.84 -59.47
CA ASP A 74 19.14 -24.59 -60.65
C ASP A 74 18.18 -25.71 -60.18
N ARG A 75 17.03 -25.84 -60.80
CA ARG A 75 16.01 -26.85 -60.44
C ARG A 75 16.54 -28.28 -60.60
N ARG A 76 17.54 -28.50 -61.45
CA ARG A 76 18.24 -29.77 -61.54
C ARG A 76 19.00 -30.15 -60.29
N ASP A 77 19.57 -29.20 -59.59
CA ASP A 77 20.28 -29.49 -58.32
C ASP A 77 19.30 -29.74 -57.16
N ILE A 78 18.15 -29.06 -57.19
CA ILE A 78 17.04 -29.35 -56.25
C ILE A 78 16.49 -30.75 -56.54
N ALA A 79 16.32 -31.15 -57.83
CA ALA A 79 15.87 -32.46 -58.23
C ALA A 79 16.82 -33.53 -57.72
N LYS A 80 18.17 -33.41 -57.95
CA LYS A 80 19.17 -34.33 -57.41
C LYS A 80 19.12 -34.46 -55.89
N THR A 81 18.85 -33.35 -55.20
CA THR A 81 18.69 -33.36 -53.74
C THR A 81 17.47 -34.20 -53.33
N ILE A 82 16.33 -34.02 -54.00
CA ILE A 82 15.10 -34.81 -53.76
C ILE A 82 15.34 -36.29 -54.06
N ASP A 83 15.98 -36.62 -55.19
CA ASP A 83 16.31 -38.00 -55.55
C ASP A 83 17.21 -38.64 -54.51
N LYS A 84 18.27 -37.95 -54.06
CA LYS A 84 19.15 -38.44 -52.98
C LYS A 84 18.38 -38.68 -51.66
N LEU A 85 17.39 -37.88 -51.29
CA LEU A 85 16.53 -38.10 -50.12
C LEU A 85 15.71 -39.37 -50.31
N LYS A 86 15.14 -39.61 -51.49
CA LYS A 86 14.37 -40.80 -51.80
C LYS A 86 15.26 -42.08 -51.79
N GLU A 87 16.44 -42.01 -52.39
CA GLU A 87 17.41 -43.10 -52.36
C GLU A 87 17.83 -43.49 -50.95
N ASN A 88 17.90 -42.50 -50.04
CA ASN A 88 18.16 -42.74 -48.61
C ASN A 88 16.92 -43.10 -47.82
N GLY A 89 15.76 -43.33 -48.44
CA GLY A 89 14.57 -43.89 -47.85
C GLY A 89 13.66 -42.84 -47.13
N ALA A 90 13.70 -41.57 -47.48
CA ALA A 90 12.75 -40.59 -46.94
C ALA A 90 11.29 -41.01 -47.20
N ALA A 91 10.45 -41.04 -46.22
CA ALA A 91 9.04 -41.48 -46.32
C ALA A 91 8.17 -40.43 -47.05
N VAL A 92 8.31 -39.18 -46.71
CA VAL A 92 7.61 -38.03 -47.30
C VAL A 92 8.56 -36.86 -47.33
N ILE A 93 8.58 -36.12 -48.44
CA ILE A 93 9.41 -34.92 -48.58
C ILE A 93 8.49 -33.70 -48.64
N VAL A 94 8.72 -32.76 -47.75
CA VAL A 94 7.97 -31.50 -47.67
C VAL A 94 8.90 -30.37 -48.12
N ALA A 95 8.51 -29.68 -49.19
CA ALA A 95 9.26 -28.54 -49.75
C ALA A 95 8.47 -27.26 -49.55
N PRO A 96 8.60 -26.54 -48.39
CA PRO A 96 7.97 -25.25 -48.18
C PRO A 96 8.64 -24.14 -48.95
N ILE A 97 9.05 -24.43 -50.19
CA ILE A 97 9.73 -23.58 -51.15
C ILE A 97 8.76 -23.28 -52.31
N LEU A 98 8.71 -22.03 -52.76
CA LEU A 98 7.82 -21.61 -53.83
C LEU A 98 8.49 -21.83 -55.20
N PHE A 99 7.83 -22.64 -56.04
CA PHE A 99 8.22 -22.88 -57.43
C PHE A 99 7.23 -22.23 -58.38
N SER A 100 6.94 -20.92 -58.18
CA SER A 100 5.88 -20.18 -58.91
C SER A 100 6.33 -19.62 -60.26
N GLU A 101 7.61 -19.56 -60.53
CA GLU A 101 8.18 -19.02 -61.78
C GLU A 101 8.98 -20.10 -62.49
N LYS A 102 9.17 -19.95 -63.82
CA LYS A 102 10.01 -20.81 -64.62
C LYS A 102 11.46 -20.68 -64.20
N ASP A 103 12.17 -21.79 -64.18
CA ASP A 103 13.60 -21.83 -63.92
C ASP A 103 14.37 -21.12 -65.02
N ARG A 104 15.29 -20.24 -64.63
CA ARG A 104 16.19 -19.54 -65.60
C ARG A 104 17.16 -20.47 -66.28
N ALA A 105 17.55 -21.55 -65.62
CA ALA A 105 18.43 -22.58 -66.12
C ALA A 105 17.70 -23.67 -66.94
N GLY A 106 16.37 -23.68 -66.96
CA GLY A 106 15.56 -24.62 -67.71
C GLY A 106 15.37 -25.99 -67.06
N GLY A 107 15.62 -26.17 -65.77
CA GLY A 107 15.56 -27.44 -65.05
C GLY A 107 14.14 -27.85 -64.55
N ASP A 108 13.07 -27.17 -64.99
CA ASP A 108 11.72 -27.43 -64.51
C ASP A 108 11.21 -28.84 -64.85
N ASP A 109 11.55 -29.38 -66.02
CA ASP A 109 11.10 -30.70 -66.45
C ASP A 109 11.82 -31.82 -65.65
N GLU A 110 13.09 -31.63 -65.31
CA GLU A 110 13.82 -32.51 -64.40
C GLU A 110 13.29 -32.52 -63.00
N LEU A 111 13.01 -31.33 -62.46
CA LEU A 111 12.37 -31.23 -61.14
C LEU A 111 11.03 -31.91 -61.13
N ALA A 112 10.18 -31.71 -62.18
CA ALA A 112 8.86 -32.33 -62.24
C ALA A 112 8.89 -33.86 -62.13
N LYS A 113 9.95 -34.51 -62.67
CA LYS A 113 10.10 -35.97 -62.63
C LYS A 113 10.35 -36.49 -61.20
N THR A 114 10.85 -35.66 -60.29
CA THR A 114 11.21 -36.04 -58.93
C THR A 114 10.12 -35.71 -57.88
N LEU A 115 8.98 -35.08 -58.29
CA LEU A 115 8.02 -34.56 -57.34
C LEU A 115 6.96 -35.58 -56.84
N ASP A 116 6.96 -36.80 -57.29
CA ASP A 116 6.12 -37.85 -56.71
C ASP A 116 6.65 -38.13 -55.27
N GLY A 117 5.75 -38.24 -54.26
CA GLY A 117 6.10 -38.29 -52.85
C GLY A 117 6.54 -36.96 -52.23
N VAL A 118 6.46 -35.87 -52.99
CA VAL A 118 6.77 -34.51 -52.52
C VAL A 118 5.56 -33.66 -52.35
N ILE A 119 5.53 -32.84 -51.25
CA ILE A 119 4.51 -31.85 -50.98
C ILE A 119 5.10 -30.48 -51.22
N LEU A 120 4.47 -29.73 -52.08
CA LEU A 120 4.88 -28.38 -52.50
C LEU A 120 4.14 -27.30 -51.73
N ALA A 121 4.73 -26.12 -51.70
CA ALA A 121 4.16 -24.92 -51.10
C ALA A 121 3.36 -24.07 -52.09
N GLN A 122 2.25 -23.52 -51.62
CA GLN A 122 1.68 -22.29 -52.16
C GLN A 122 1.50 -21.27 -51.01
N THR A 123 1.51 -19.99 -51.34
CA THR A 123 1.37 -18.94 -50.33
C THR A 123 0.22 -17.99 -50.67
N PRO A 124 -0.59 -17.54 -49.70
CA PRO A 124 -1.63 -16.54 -49.94
C PRO A 124 -1.01 -15.18 -50.28
N THR A 125 -1.69 -14.42 -51.14
CA THR A 125 -1.26 -13.08 -51.55
C THR A 125 -2.44 -12.09 -51.56
N THR A 126 -2.11 -10.81 -51.43
CA THR A 126 -3.09 -9.72 -51.59
C THR A 126 -3.39 -9.41 -53.06
N GLN A 127 -2.60 -9.92 -53.99
CA GLN A 127 -2.89 -9.82 -55.42
C GLN A 127 -3.93 -10.86 -55.84
N ASN A 128 -4.75 -10.50 -56.81
CA ASN A 128 -5.84 -11.40 -57.29
C ASN A 128 -5.31 -12.47 -58.23
N ASN A 129 -4.35 -13.26 -57.78
CA ASN A 129 -3.74 -14.35 -58.52
C ASN A 129 -4.52 -15.64 -58.33
N LYS A 130 -4.61 -16.45 -59.41
CA LYS A 130 -5.30 -17.72 -59.35
C LYS A 130 -4.50 -18.73 -58.50
N PRO A 131 -5.12 -19.33 -57.44
CA PRO A 131 -4.47 -20.39 -56.66
C PRO A 131 -4.35 -21.68 -57.45
N ASP A 132 -3.70 -22.68 -56.84
CA ASP A 132 -3.62 -24.00 -57.48
C ASP A 132 -5.00 -24.61 -57.78
N SER A 133 -5.08 -25.31 -58.89
CA SER A 133 -6.32 -25.98 -59.31
C SER A 133 -6.49 -27.37 -58.68
N VAL A 134 -5.48 -27.91 -58.06
CA VAL A 134 -5.53 -29.24 -57.41
C VAL A 134 -6.27 -29.09 -56.09
N ARG A 135 -7.59 -29.25 -56.14
CA ARG A 135 -8.43 -29.25 -54.96
C ARG A 135 -8.52 -30.64 -54.35
N ARG A 136 -8.53 -30.70 -53.02
CA ARG A 136 -8.87 -31.92 -52.29
C ARG A 136 -10.33 -31.83 -51.82
N GLY A 137 -10.94 -32.97 -51.60
CA GLY A 137 -12.31 -32.99 -51.08
C GLY A 137 -12.39 -32.51 -49.64
N PHE A 138 -13.33 -31.62 -49.37
CA PHE A 138 -13.65 -31.21 -48.00
C PHE A 138 -15.08 -31.64 -47.71
N ALA A 139 -15.27 -32.38 -46.61
CA ALA A 139 -16.57 -32.68 -46.03
C ALA A 139 -16.81 -31.79 -44.79
N SER A 140 -17.84 -30.94 -44.84
CA SER A 140 -18.19 -30.11 -43.70
C SER A 140 -19.35 -30.76 -42.92
N ILE A 141 -19.23 -30.78 -41.59
CA ILE A 141 -20.21 -31.30 -40.64
C ILE A 141 -20.52 -30.20 -39.64
N GLY A 142 -21.72 -29.69 -39.64
CA GLY A 142 -22.16 -28.62 -38.72
C GLY A 142 -22.91 -27.48 -39.39
N PRO A 143 -23.31 -26.45 -38.60
CA PRO A 143 -24.24 -25.41 -39.07
C PRO A 143 -23.59 -24.31 -39.94
N ILE A 144 -22.25 -24.16 -39.90
CA ILE A 144 -21.54 -23.03 -40.53
C ILE A 144 -20.64 -23.53 -41.66
N ASP A 145 -20.61 -22.80 -42.79
CA ASP A 145 -19.60 -23.01 -43.85
C ASP A 145 -18.22 -22.62 -43.37
N PRO A 146 -17.24 -23.58 -43.27
CA PRO A 146 -15.91 -23.30 -42.83
C PRO A 146 -15.18 -22.24 -43.67
N ALA A 147 -15.49 -22.12 -44.96
CA ALA A 147 -14.90 -21.11 -45.84
C ALA A 147 -15.24 -19.67 -45.44
N GLY A 148 -16.31 -19.48 -44.66
CA GLY A 148 -16.76 -18.18 -44.17
C GLY A 148 -15.99 -17.67 -42.94
N VAL A 149 -15.37 -18.55 -42.14
CA VAL A 149 -14.76 -18.22 -40.83
C VAL A 149 -13.24 -18.25 -40.83
N VAL A 150 -12.60 -19.02 -41.73
CA VAL A 150 -11.14 -19.04 -41.86
C VAL A 150 -10.57 -17.74 -42.44
N TYR A 151 -9.27 -17.55 -42.30
CA TYR A 151 -8.58 -16.42 -42.92
C TYR A 151 -8.71 -16.43 -44.42
N ARG A 152 -8.98 -15.26 -45.04
CA ARG A 152 -9.31 -15.09 -46.46
C ARG A 152 -8.30 -14.22 -47.15
N TRP A 153 -7.86 -14.67 -48.35
CA TRP A 153 -7.00 -13.91 -49.24
C TRP A 153 -7.59 -13.89 -50.66
N PRO A 154 -7.40 -12.78 -51.41
CA PRO A 154 -7.94 -12.64 -52.76
C PRO A 154 -7.28 -13.56 -53.78
N GLY A 155 -6.02 -13.98 -53.49
CA GLY A 155 -5.29 -14.85 -54.43
C GLY A 155 -4.14 -15.61 -53.74
N GLY A 156 -3.45 -16.45 -54.50
CA GLY A 156 -2.30 -17.24 -54.09
C GLY A 156 -1.22 -17.34 -55.14
N LEU A 157 0.03 -17.37 -54.70
CA LEU A 157 1.17 -17.80 -55.54
C LEU A 157 1.28 -19.31 -55.43
N ARG A 158 1.18 -20.00 -56.58
CA ARG A 158 1.14 -21.45 -56.70
C ARG A 158 2.36 -21.99 -57.41
N PRO A 159 2.71 -23.29 -57.28
CA PRO A 159 3.71 -23.92 -58.11
C PRO A 159 3.28 -23.90 -59.59
N LEU A 160 4.26 -24.06 -60.47
CA LEU A 160 3.96 -24.26 -61.88
C LEU A 160 3.06 -25.46 -62.11
N ASP A 161 2.15 -25.38 -63.09
CA ASP A 161 1.15 -26.44 -63.35
C ASP A 161 1.77 -27.82 -63.56
N GLN A 162 2.95 -27.88 -64.22
CA GLN A 162 3.70 -29.12 -64.42
C GLN A 162 4.25 -29.73 -63.11
N HIS A 163 4.59 -28.90 -62.12
CA HIS A 163 5.02 -29.34 -60.81
C HIS A 163 3.84 -29.78 -59.95
N ALA A 164 2.79 -28.95 -59.89
CA ALA A 164 1.61 -29.20 -59.08
C ALA A 164 0.86 -30.48 -59.48
N LYS A 165 0.89 -30.85 -60.78
CA LYS A 165 0.21 -32.07 -61.29
C LYS A 165 0.90 -33.36 -60.84
N VAL A 166 2.24 -33.36 -60.70
CA VAL A 166 3.04 -34.55 -60.35
C VAL A 166 3.17 -34.66 -58.83
N ALA A 167 3.29 -33.54 -58.12
CA ALA A 167 3.43 -33.50 -56.68
C ALA A 167 2.30 -34.25 -55.97
N SER A 168 2.62 -35.02 -54.90
CA SER A 168 1.65 -35.76 -54.09
C SER A 168 0.71 -34.87 -53.30
N GLY A 169 1.13 -33.62 -53.05
CA GLY A 169 0.30 -32.63 -52.38
C GLY A 169 0.77 -31.20 -52.65
N VAL A 170 -0.16 -30.26 -52.46
CA VAL A 170 0.14 -28.80 -52.41
C VAL A 170 -0.53 -28.21 -51.19
N GLY A 171 0.24 -27.71 -50.25
CA GLY A 171 -0.23 -27.10 -49.03
C GLY A 171 0.10 -25.62 -48.92
N VAL A 172 -0.66 -24.90 -48.11
CA VAL A 172 -0.48 -23.47 -47.92
C VAL A 172 0.54 -23.20 -46.81
N VAL A 173 1.51 -22.36 -47.11
CA VAL A 173 2.36 -21.73 -46.10
C VAL A 173 1.75 -20.39 -45.73
N ALA A 174 1.07 -20.36 -44.59
CA ALA A 174 0.49 -19.13 -44.04
C ALA A 174 0.84 -19.01 -42.56
N THR A 175 1.39 -17.87 -42.19
CA THR A 175 1.54 -17.48 -40.80
C THR A 175 0.72 -16.24 -40.52
N VAL A 176 -0.01 -16.25 -39.41
CA VAL A 176 -0.81 -15.10 -38.95
C VAL A 176 -0.29 -14.72 -37.59
N PRO A 177 0.61 -13.72 -37.52
CA PRO A 177 1.13 -13.25 -36.24
C PRO A 177 0.01 -12.73 -35.33
N GLU A 178 0.20 -12.87 -34.01
CA GLU A 178 -0.64 -12.27 -33.01
C GLU A 178 -0.40 -10.74 -32.93
N VAL A 179 -1.15 -10.05 -32.06
CA VAL A 179 -1.05 -8.57 -31.93
C VAL A 179 0.34 -8.04 -31.56
N ASP A 180 1.19 -8.87 -31.02
CA ASP A 180 2.59 -8.56 -30.65
C ASP A 180 3.61 -9.01 -31.71
N GLY A 181 3.17 -9.41 -32.89
CA GLY A 181 4.02 -9.85 -34.00
C GLY A 181 4.56 -11.28 -33.87
N VAL A 182 4.24 -12.00 -32.80
CA VAL A 182 4.72 -13.36 -32.54
C VAL A 182 3.77 -14.41 -33.10
N VAL A 183 4.32 -15.43 -33.79
CA VAL A 183 3.53 -16.57 -34.31
C VAL A 183 3.48 -17.66 -33.26
N ARG A 184 2.28 -17.93 -32.74
CA ARG A 184 2.00 -19.00 -31.76
C ARG A 184 1.08 -20.06 -32.30
N ARG A 185 0.24 -19.68 -33.26
CA ARG A 185 -0.76 -20.54 -33.91
C ARG A 185 -0.61 -20.46 -35.40
N ILE A 186 -0.91 -21.56 -36.06
CA ILE A 186 -1.04 -21.56 -37.51
C ILE A 186 -2.45 -22.01 -37.92
N PRO A 187 -2.99 -21.49 -39.01
CA PRO A 187 -4.22 -21.98 -39.60
C PRO A 187 -3.99 -23.35 -40.24
N LEU A 188 -4.83 -24.33 -39.95
CA LEU A 188 -4.85 -25.62 -40.69
C LEU A 188 -5.53 -25.47 -42.03
N LEU A 189 -6.46 -24.54 -42.13
CA LEU A 189 -7.25 -24.23 -43.34
C LEU A 189 -7.23 -22.74 -43.60
N VAL A 190 -7.18 -22.38 -44.88
CA VAL A 190 -7.30 -21.01 -45.36
C VAL A 190 -8.21 -20.91 -46.55
N ASN A 191 -8.83 -19.75 -46.77
CA ASN A 191 -9.67 -19.45 -47.93
C ASN A 191 -8.85 -18.58 -48.92
N ILE A 192 -8.58 -19.10 -50.10
CA ILE A 192 -7.89 -18.35 -51.18
C ILE A 192 -8.83 -18.30 -52.38
N ALA A 193 -9.17 -17.09 -52.85
CA ALA A 193 -10.06 -16.88 -54.02
C ALA A 193 -11.38 -17.68 -53.93
N SER A 194 -12.00 -17.70 -52.73
CA SER A 194 -13.24 -18.45 -52.44
C SER A 194 -13.11 -19.98 -52.45
N GLY A 195 -11.86 -20.53 -52.44
CA GLY A 195 -11.60 -21.96 -52.28
C GLY A 195 -11.00 -22.24 -50.89
N LEU A 196 -11.31 -23.39 -50.30
CA LEU A 196 -10.73 -23.85 -49.04
C LEU A 196 -9.51 -24.70 -49.32
N TYR A 197 -8.38 -24.37 -48.68
CA TYR A 197 -7.09 -25.01 -48.91
C TYR A 197 -6.45 -25.43 -47.59
N PRO A 198 -5.82 -26.64 -47.53
CA PRO A 198 -5.08 -27.11 -46.33
C PRO A 198 -3.73 -26.39 -46.21
N SER A 199 -3.25 -26.25 -44.96
CA SER A 199 -1.85 -25.91 -44.70
C SER A 199 -0.92 -27.05 -45.05
N ILE A 200 0.38 -26.76 -45.22
CA ILE A 200 1.41 -27.78 -45.48
C ILE A 200 1.39 -28.89 -44.42
N PRO A 201 1.39 -28.62 -43.09
CA PRO A 201 1.37 -29.70 -42.13
C PRO A 201 0.14 -30.61 -42.25
N LEU A 202 -1.05 -30.03 -42.48
CA LEU A 202 -2.28 -30.80 -42.67
C LEU A 202 -2.28 -31.63 -43.94
N GLU A 203 -1.77 -31.06 -45.05
CA GLU A 203 -1.61 -31.78 -46.32
C GLU A 203 -0.56 -32.90 -46.19
N THR A 204 0.51 -32.71 -45.40
CA THR A 204 1.51 -33.73 -45.11
C THR A 204 0.87 -34.93 -44.41
N ILE A 205 0.06 -34.71 -43.38
CA ILE A 205 -0.66 -35.80 -42.72
C ILE A 205 -1.60 -36.53 -43.69
N ARG A 206 -2.30 -35.82 -44.57
CA ARG A 206 -3.19 -36.42 -45.55
C ARG A 206 -2.41 -37.30 -46.52
N VAL A 207 -1.30 -36.83 -47.08
CA VAL A 207 -0.48 -37.58 -48.02
C VAL A 207 0.13 -38.82 -47.33
N ALA A 208 0.71 -38.64 -46.13
CA ALA A 208 1.28 -39.74 -45.37
C ALA A 208 0.24 -40.84 -45.02
N ALA A 209 -1.01 -40.44 -44.80
CA ALA A 209 -2.14 -41.36 -44.53
C ALA A 209 -2.72 -41.99 -45.83
N GLY A 210 -2.36 -41.51 -47.00
CA GLY A 210 -3.01 -41.94 -48.26
C GLY A 210 -4.48 -41.53 -48.43
N ASP A 211 -4.94 -40.55 -47.66
CA ASP A 211 -6.36 -40.10 -47.63
C ASP A 211 -6.69 -39.14 -48.77
N PRO A 212 -7.91 -39.24 -49.38
CA PRO A 212 -8.31 -38.35 -50.46
C PRO A 212 -8.91 -37.03 -50.02
N SER A 213 -9.31 -36.86 -48.72
CA SER A 213 -10.10 -35.74 -48.27
C SER A 213 -9.84 -35.30 -46.84
N PHE A 214 -10.44 -34.18 -46.47
CA PHE A 214 -10.50 -33.63 -45.10
C PHE A 214 -11.91 -33.54 -44.59
N GLN A 215 -12.10 -33.69 -43.32
CA GLN A 215 -13.36 -33.46 -42.62
C GLN A 215 -13.22 -32.23 -41.72
N VAL A 216 -14.20 -31.32 -41.77
CA VAL A 216 -14.19 -30.09 -40.98
C VAL A 216 -15.49 -30.09 -40.16
N LYS A 217 -15.36 -30.08 -38.84
CA LYS A 217 -16.50 -29.96 -37.94
C LYS A 217 -16.66 -28.51 -37.51
N THR A 218 -17.88 -27.99 -37.61
CA THR A 218 -18.23 -26.62 -37.23
C THR A 218 -19.31 -26.60 -36.16
N ASN A 219 -19.38 -25.53 -35.36
CA ASN A 219 -20.44 -25.20 -34.42
C ASN A 219 -20.85 -23.73 -34.63
N GLU A 220 -21.75 -23.18 -33.82
CA GLU A 220 -22.21 -21.78 -33.93
C GLU A 220 -21.09 -20.76 -33.76
N GLY A 221 -19.98 -21.08 -33.10
CA GLY A 221 -18.83 -20.19 -32.89
C GLY A 221 -17.79 -20.21 -34.00
N GLY A 222 -17.82 -21.24 -34.89
CA GLY A 222 -16.82 -21.39 -35.94
C GLY A 222 -16.38 -22.83 -36.17
N ILE A 223 -15.08 -23.02 -36.47
CA ILE A 223 -14.49 -24.37 -36.63
C ILE A 223 -14.20 -24.95 -35.25
N GLU A 224 -14.64 -26.20 -35.04
CA GLU A 224 -14.40 -26.95 -33.80
C GLU A 224 -13.19 -27.89 -33.95
N ALA A 225 -13.13 -28.60 -35.09
CA ALA A 225 -12.03 -29.53 -35.34
C ALA A 225 -11.85 -29.78 -36.85
N VAL A 226 -10.62 -30.17 -37.20
CA VAL A 226 -10.28 -30.65 -38.53
C VAL A 226 -9.78 -32.09 -38.43
N ARG A 227 -10.09 -32.94 -39.38
CA ARG A 227 -9.74 -34.36 -39.39
C ARG A 227 -9.29 -34.83 -40.78
N VAL A 228 -8.20 -35.56 -40.79
CA VAL A 228 -7.91 -36.50 -41.85
C VAL A 228 -8.53 -37.84 -41.44
N PRO A 229 -9.31 -38.53 -42.29
CA PRO A 229 -10.11 -39.72 -41.89
C PRO A 229 -9.33 -40.79 -41.12
N ALA A 230 -8.09 -41.09 -41.53
CA ALA A 230 -7.20 -42.05 -40.86
C ALA A 230 -6.57 -41.55 -39.54
N PHE A 231 -6.73 -40.26 -39.20
CA PHE A 231 -6.17 -39.61 -38.00
C PHE A 231 -7.22 -39.19 -37.00
N PRO A 232 -6.89 -39.03 -35.72
CA PRO A 232 -7.79 -38.44 -34.74
C PRO A 232 -8.21 -37.01 -35.17
N ALA A 233 -9.37 -36.56 -34.67
CA ALA A 233 -9.82 -35.20 -34.89
C ALA A 233 -8.88 -34.23 -34.15
N ILE A 234 -8.47 -33.17 -34.83
CA ILE A 234 -7.57 -32.13 -34.36
C ILE A 234 -8.42 -30.95 -33.92
N PRO A 235 -8.53 -30.67 -32.61
CA PRO A 235 -9.22 -29.49 -32.11
C PRO A 235 -8.56 -28.20 -32.58
N THR A 236 -9.36 -27.22 -32.95
CA THR A 236 -8.89 -25.92 -33.44
C THR A 236 -9.55 -24.78 -32.65
N ASP A 237 -9.03 -23.56 -32.85
CA ASP A 237 -9.82 -22.39 -32.49
C ASP A 237 -10.93 -22.13 -33.54
N GLU A 238 -11.79 -21.13 -33.26
CA GLU A 238 -12.95 -20.76 -34.10
C GLU A 238 -12.62 -20.49 -35.57
N ARG A 239 -11.33 -20.15 -35.86
CA ARG A 239 -10.80 -19.86 -37.19
C ARG A 239 -10.00 -21.00 -37.80
N GLY A 240 -10.00 -22.17 -37.19
CA GLY A 240 -9.27 -23.33 -37.66
C GLY A 240 -7.76 -23.29 -37.42
N ARG A 241 -7.28 -22.55 -36.41
CA ARG A 241 -5.87 -22.54 -36.02
C ARG A 241 -5.59 -23.50 -34.89
N ILE A 242 -4.37 -24.00 -34.86
CA ILE A 242 -3.83 -24.79 -33.75
C ILE A 242 -2.74 -24.03 -33.01
N TRP A 243 -2.63 -24.23 -31.69
CA TRP A 243 -1.48 -23.82 -30.90
C TRP A 243 -0.31 -24.76 -31.13
N LEU A 244 0.91 -24.20 -31.29
CA LEU A 244 2.11 -25.00 -31.48
C LEU A 244 2.75 -25.29 -30.12
N SER A 245 3.27 -26.53 -29.93
CA SER A 245 3.82 -26.96 -28.66
C SER A 245 5.20 -26.35 -28.33
N TRP A 246 5.96 -25.91 -29.34
CA TRP A 246 7.29 -25.27 -29.25
C TRP A 246 8.31 -26.03 -28.39
N ASN A 247 8.11 -27.31 -28.13
CA ASN A 247 8.93 -28.11 -27.24
C ASN A 247 9.82 -29.13 -27.96
N THR A 248 9.74 -29.22 -29.30
CA THR A 248 10.48 -30.22 -30.08
C THR A 248 11.73 -29.64 -30.70
N LYS A 249 12.81 -30.39 -30.59
CA LYS A 249 14.06 -30.18 -31.36
C LYS A 249 14.07 -31.15 -32.53
N PHE A 250 14.51 -30.63 -33.68
CA PHE A 250 14.65 -31.43 -34.89
C PHE A 250 16.12 -31.72 -35.16
N GLU A 251 16.41 -32.90 -35.66
CA GLU A 251 17.70 -33.18 -36.27
C GLU A 251 17.80 -32.36 -37.54
N THR A 252 18.93 -31.68 -37.72
CA THR A 252 19.18 -30.79 -38.88
C THR A 252 20.37 -31.27 -39.65
N ILE A 253 20.18 -31.46 -40.95
CA ILE A 253 21.21 -31.98 -41.90
C ILE A 253 21.37 -30.95 -43.03
N GLU A 254 22.59 -30.72 -43.46
CA GLU A 254 22.84 -29.95 -44.67
C GLU A 254 22.60 -30.81 -45.94
N THR A 255 22.09 -30.21 -47.02
CA THR A 255 21.86 -30.93 -48.30
C THR A 255 23.10 -31.62 -48.86
N THR A 256 24.27 -31.12 -48.51
CA THR A 256 25.57 -31.74 -48.86
C THR A 256 25.87 -33.02 -48.08
N GLN A 257 25.16 -33.28 -46.96
CA GLN A 257 25.43 -34.36 -45.99
C GLN A 257 24.27 -35.34 -45.80
N ILE A 258 23.41 -35.49 -46.83
CA ILE A 258 22.28 -36.41 -46.79
C ILE A 258 22.77 -37.85 -46.71
N ASP A 259 22.29 -38.58 -45.74
CA ASP A 259 22.58 -39.99 -45.43
C ASP A 259 21.35 -40.74 -44.89
N ASN A 260 21.55 -41.93 -44.32
CA ASN A 260 20.48 -42.79 -43.82
C ASN A 260 19.69 -42.24 -42.61
N ARG A 261 20.03 -41.08 -42.04
CA ARG A 261 19.25 -40.43 -40.95
C ARG A 261 17.87 -40.00 -41.42
N VAL A 262 17.66 -39.88 -42.73
CA VAL A 262 16.36 -39.53 -43.32
C VAL A 262 15.47 -40.73 -43.55
N LYS A 263 15.98 -41.96 -43.31
CA LYS A 263 15.25 -43.20 -43.61
C LYS A 263 13.98 -43.30 -42.76
N ASP A 264 12.87 -43.60 -43.39
CA ASP A 264 11.52 -43.73 -42.80
C ASP A 264 11.02 -42.45 -42.08
N LYS A 265 11.64 -41.30 -42.38
CA LYS A 265 11.31 -40.00 -41.77
C LYS A 265 10.56 -39.10 -42.76
N ILE A 266 9.81 -38.15 -42.19
CA ILE A 266 9.30 -36.99 -42.92
C ILE A 266 10.42 -35.97 -42.98
N VAL A 267 10.83 -35.62 -44.17
CA VAL A 267 11.92 -34.67 -44.42
C VAL A 267 11.34 -33.31 -44.79
N ILE A 268 11.71 -32.25 -44.05
CA ILE A 268 11.33 -30.87 -44.38
C ILE A 268 12.53 -30.13 -44.95
N LEU A 269 12.42 -29.69 -46.17
CA LEU A 269 13.44 -28.85 -46.82
C LEU A 269 13.39 -27.43 -46.27
N GLY A 270 14.51 -26.92 -45.81
CA GLY A 270 14.64 -25.59 -45.24
C GLY A 270 15.54 -24.67 -46.09
N LEU A 271 15.32 -23.39 -45.95
CA LEU A 271 16.21 -22.33 -46.45
C LEU A 271 16.82 -21.59 -45.28
N THR A 272 18.12 -21.69 -45.06
CA THR A 272 18.85 -21.00 -43.99
C THR A 272 19.91 -20.05 -44.53
N ILE A 273 19.83 -19.70 -45.83
CA ILE A 273 20.73 -18.76 -46.52
C ILE A 273 20.40 -17.35 -46.00
N GLU A 274 21.41 -16.64 -45.51
CA GLU A 274 21.24 -15.28 -45.02
C GLU A 274 20.68 -14.34 -46.10
N GLY A 275 19.66 -13.52 -45.72
CA GLY A 275 18.98 -12.60 -46.63
C GLY A 275 17.99 -13.25 -47.61
N VAL A 276 17.84 -14.58 -47.59
CA VAL A 276 16.86 -15.34 -48.41
C VAL A 276 15.84 -16.05 -47.55
N GLY A 277 16.28 -16.75 -46.51
CA GLY A 277 15.39 -17.43 -45.57
C GLY A 277 14.56 -16.47 -44.75
N GLY A 278 13.27 -16.73 -44.61
CA GLY A 278 12.38 -15.94 -43.76
C GLY A 278 12.59 -16.25 -42.28
N ILE A 279 12.85 -15.24 -41.47
CA ILE A 279 12.96 -15.35 -40.03
C ILE A 279 11.68 -14.81 -39.42
N ILE A 280 11.10 -15.52 -38.42
CA ILE A 280 9.81 -15.23 -37.81
C ILE A 280 9.93 -15.29 -36.29
N GLY A 281 9.37 -14.30 -35.61
CA GLY A 281 9.30 -14.24 -34.13
C GLY A 281 8.36 -15.32 -33.59
N THR A 282 8.86 -16.12 -32.64
CA THR A 282 8.12 -17.20 -31.97
C THR A 282 8.27 -17.11 -30.44
N PRO A 283 7.49 -17.86 -29.64
CA PRO A 283 7.65 -17.91 -28.18
C PRO A 283 9.03 -18.32 -27.69
N ILE A 284 9.80 -19.06 -28.49
CA ILE A 284 11.14 -19.53 -28.14
C ILE A 284 12.26 -18.74 -28.86
N GLY A 285 11.97 -17.54 -29.33
CA GLY A 285 12.89 -16.70 -30.12
C GLY A 285 12.63 -16.74 -31.61
N GLU A 286 13.52 -16.17 -32.36
CA GLU A 286 13.46 -16.16 -33.82
C GLU A 286 13.70 -17.55 -34.41
N LYS A 287 12.90 -17.94 -35.41
CA LYS A 287 12.98 -19.23 -36.10
C LYS A 287 12.83 -19.06 -37.59
N TRP A 288 13.45 -19.95 -38.35
CA TRP A 288 13.25 -20.01 -39.80
C TRP A 288 11.83 -20.44 -40.14
N ALA A 289 11.27 -19.90 -41.22
CA ALA A 289 9.87 -20.16 -41.60
C ALA A 289 9.53 -21.67 -41.76
N HIS A 290 10.46 -22.47 -42.25
CA HIS A 290 10.28 -23.92 -42.36
C HIS A 290 10.31 -24.66 -41.01
N GLU A 291 11.04 -24.16 -40.01
CA GLU A 291 11.00 -24.72 -38.64
C GLU A 291 9.61 -24.59 -38.01
N ILE A 292 8.85 -23.52 -38.36
CA ILE A 292 7.45 -23.36 -37.90
C ILE A 292 6.58 -24.44 -38.50
N GLN A 293 6.79 -24.79 -39.78
CA GLN A 293 6.06 -25.87 -40.42
C GLN A 293 6.42 -27.22 -39.80
N ALA A 294 7.71 -27.43 -39.48
CA ALA A 294 8.17 -28.62 -38.76
C ALA A 294 7.52 -28.74 -37.40
N GLN A 295 7.52 -27.65 -36.65
CA GLN A 295 6.89 -27.62 -35.30
C GLN A 295 5.38 -27.88 -35.34
N ALA A 296 4.70 -27.32 -36.35
CA ALA A 296 3.29 -27.55 -36.56
C ALA A 296 3.01 -29.01 -36.95
N LEU A 297 3.76 -29.55 -37.83
CA LEU A 297 3.64 -30.96 -38.23
C LEU A 297 3.86 -31.90 -37.03
N GLN A 298 4.91 -31.66 -36.23
CA GLN A 298 5.18 -32.42 -35.04
C GLN A 298 4.05 -32.33 -34.03
N THR A 299 3.49 -31.12 -33.83
CA THR A 299 2.33 -30.92 -32.93
C THR A 299 1.14 -31.79 -33.38
N LEU A 300 0.91 -31.95 -34.68
CA LEU A 300 -0.14 -32.82 -35.22
C LEU A 300 0.20 -34.30 -35.06
N VAL A 301 1.43 -34.74 -35.38
CA VAL A 301 1.90 -36.12 -35.26
C VAL A 301 1.81 -36.59 -33.84
N ASP A 302 2.23 -35.80 -32.86
CA ASP A 302 2.14 -36.09 -31.44
C ASP A 302 0.72 -36.10 -30.89
N GLY A 303 -0.24 -35.57 -31.61
CA GLY A 303 -1.59 -35.34 -31.10
C GLY A 303 -1.64 -34.34 -29.93
N THR A 304 -0.64 -33.45 -29.82
CA THR A 304 -0.53 -32.49 -28.74
C THR A 304 -1.56 -31.38 -28.93
N SER A 305 -2.74 -31.54 -28.38
CA SER A 305 -3.86 -30.60 -28.51
C SER A 305 -3.83 -29.53 -27.43
N ILE A 306 -2.97 -28.52 -27.56
CA ILE A 306 -3.06 -27.34 -26.71
C ILE A 306 -4.33 -26.59 -27.12
N SER A 307 -5.22 -26.38 -26.16
CA SER A 307 -6.52 -25.75 -26.43
C SER A 307 -6.81 -24.60 -25.47
N ARG A 308 -7.58 -23.65 -25.95
CA ARG A 308 -8.23 -22.66 -25.12
C ARG A 308 -9.74 -22.92 -25.14
N PRO A 309 -10.34 -23.28 -23.99
CA PRO A 309 -11.78 -23.55 -23.97
C PRO A 309 -12.59 -22.36 -24.49
N SER A 310 -13.61 -22.60 -25.32
CA SER A 310 -14.44 -21.53 -25.90
C SER A 310 -15.15 -20.70 -24.83
N VAL A 311 -15.54 -21.33 -23.71
CA VAL A 311 -16.12 -20.67 -22.54
C VAL A 311 -15.07 -20.03 -21.62
N GLY A 312 -13.77 -20.16 -21.93
CA GLY A 312 -12.67 -19.73 -21.05
C GLY A 312 -12.80 -18.28 -20.63
N ARG A 313 -13.02 -17.35 -21.54
CA ARG A 313 -13.22 -15.92 -21.24
C ARG A 313 -14.41 -15.67 -20.31
N LEU A 314 -15.50 -16.39 -20.49
CA LEU A 314 -16.67 -16.24 -19.62
C LEU A 314 -16.36 -16.70 -18.19
N VAL A 315 -15.76 -17.87 -18.04
CA VAL A 315 -15.38 -18.42 -16.73
C VAL A 315 -14.34 -17.54 -16.03
N GLU A 316 -13.31 -17.08 -16.74
CA GLU A 316 -12.32 -16.12 -16.24
C GLU A 316 -12.97 -14.81 -15.80
N GLY A 317 -13.94 -14.29 -16.55
CA GLY A 317 -14.69 -13.07 -16.21
C GLY A 317 -15.56 -13.24 -14.94
N ILE A 318 -16.22 -14.39 -14.80
CA ILE A 318 -17.00 -14.73 -13.59
C ILE A 318 -16.04 -14.85 -12.38
N LEU A 319 -14.92 -15.54 -12.54
CA LEU A 319 -13.91 -15.69 -11.50
C LEU A 319 -13.35 -14.33 -11.07
N LEU A 320 -12.96 -13.48 -12.03
CA LEU A 320 -12.51 -12.12 -11.77
C LEU A 320 -13.56 -11.33 -10.97
N THR A 321 -14.80 -11.33 -11.42
CA THR A 321 -15.89 -10.61 -10.74
C THR A 321 -16.05 -11.10 -9.30
N THR A 322 -16.06 -12.42 -9.11
CA THR A 322 -16.19 -13.04 -7.78
C THR A 322 -15.03 -12.63 -6.88
N MET A 323 -13.77 -12.67 -7.37
CA MET A 323 -12.59 -12.28 -6.60
C MET A 323 -12.61 -10.80 -6.22
N LEU A 324 -13.03 -9.92 -7.13
CA LEU A 324 -13.16 -8.49 -6.84
C LEU A 324 -14.24 -8.23 -5.78
N LEU A 325 -15.38 -8.90 -5.84
CA LEU A 325 -16.44 -8.80 -4.83
C LEU A 325 -15.97 -9.32 -3.47
N LEU A 326 -15.25 -10.44 -3.44
CA LEU A 326 -14.66 -10.99 -2.21
C LEU A 326 -13.65 -10.00 -1.60
N LEU A 327 -12.78 -9.40 -2.40
CA LEU A 327 -11.85 -8.37 -1.92
C LEU A 327 -12.58 -7.17 -1.32
N LEU A 328 -13.57 -6.63 -2.03
CA LEU A 328 -14.36 -5.48 -1.58
C LEU A 328 -15.12 -5.77 -0.26
N HIS A 329 -15.56 -7.01 -0.07
CA HIS A 329 -16.29 -7.40 1.13
C HIS A 329 -15.40 -7.78 2.31
N ILE A 330 -14.33 -8.53 2.07
CA ILE A 330 -13.51 -9.15 3.12
C ILE A 330 -12.39 -8.21 3.60
N VAL A 331 -11.61 -7.60 2.69
CA VAL A 331 -10.43 -6.80 3.05
C VAL A 331 -10.73 -5.65 4.04
N PRO A 332 -11.84 -4.90 3.94
CA PRO A 332 -12.15 -3.85 4.91
C PRO A 332 -12.43 -4.36 6.33
N ARG A 333 -12.66 -5.68 6.49
CA ARG A 333 -12.98 -6.32 7.78
C ARG A 333 -11.80 -7.08 8.39
N LEU A 334 -10.75 -7.32 7.60
CA LEU A 334 -9.56 -8.02 8.06
C LEU A 334 -8.57 -7.05 8.71
N THR A 335 -7.80 -7.59 9.68
CA THR A 335 -6.61 -6.90 10.18
C THR A 335 -5.52 -6.88 9.11
N VAL A 336 -4.60 -5.92 9.18
CA VAL A 336 -3.48 -5.78 8.21
C VAL A 336 -2.66 -7.07 8.10
N ALA A 337 -2.48 -7.79 9.21
CA ALA A 337 -1.74 -9.05 9.25
C ALA A 337 -2.40 -10.18 8.44
N LEU A 338 -3.72 -10.16 8.27
CA LEU A 338 -4.47 -11.20 7.53
C LEU A 338 -4.75 -10.79 6.07
N THR A 339 -4.70 -9.51 5.74
CA THR A 339 -4.99 -9.05 4.38
C THR A 339 -3.95 -9.51 3.36
N VAL A 340 -2.66 -9.48 3.72
CA VAL A 340 -1.57 -9.90 2.82
C VAL A 340 -1.61 -11.41 2.54
N PRO A 341 -1.73 -12.31 3.55
CA PRO A 341 -1.92 -13.75 3.30
C PRO A 341 -3.17 -14.05 2.46
N PHE A 342 -4.28 -13.35 2.69
CA PHE A 342 -5.50 -13.54 1.90
C PHE A 342 -5.30 -13.18 0.43
N TYR A 343 -4.66 -12.05 0.14
CA TYR A 343 -4.29 -11.64 -1.21
C TYR A 343 -3.35 -12.68 -1.86
N ALA A 344 -2.30 -13.08 -1.15
CA ALA A 344 -1.34 -14.07 -1.65
C ALA A 344 -2.03 -15.41 -1.98
N PHE A 345 -2.98 -15.84 -1.15
CA PHE A 345 -3.77 -17.06 -1.41
C PHE A 345 -4.54 -16.97 -2.73
N ILE A 346 -5.17 -15.83 -3.03
CA ILE A 346 -5.90 -15.64 -4.30
C ILE A 346 -4.93 -15.69 -5.48
N VAL A 347 -3.84 -14.91 -5.43
CA VAL A 347 -2.88 -14.79 -6.54
C VAL A 347 -2.19 -16.14 -6.81
N VAL A 348 -1.71 -16.80 -5.77
CA VAL A 348 -1.06 -18.11 -5.89
C VAL A 348 -2.08 -19.16 -6.34
N GLY A 349 -3.28 -19.17 -5.77
CA GLY A 349 -4.33 -20.13 -6.12
C GLY A 349 -4.70 -20.07 -7.60
N VAL A 350 -4.95 -18.87 -8.14
CA VAL A 350 -5.30 -18.69 -9.57
C VAL A 350 -4.13 -19.09 -10.47
N SER A 351 -2.90 -18.67 -10.13
CA SER A 351 -1.71 -18.96 -10.93
C SER A 351 -1.38 -20.46 -10.96
N VAL A 352 -1.40 -21.11 -9.79
CA VAL A 352 -1.14 -22.55 -9.67
C VAL A 352 -2.24 -23.36 -10.36
N SER A 353 -3.51 -22.94 -10.24
CA SER A 353 -4.62 -23.63 -10.93
C SER A 353 -4.45 -23.57 -12.44
N SER A 354 -4.09 -22.40 -13.01
CA SER A 354 -3.83 -22.25 -14.44
C SER A 354 -2.66 -23.15 -14.89
N TYR A 355 -1.56 -23.13 -14.14
CA TYR A 355 -0.39 -24.00 -14.42
C TYR A 355 -0.73 -25.49 -14.34
N TYR A 356 -1.48 -25.89 -13.32
CA TYR A 356 -1.91 -27.29 -13.13
C TYR A 356 -2.82 -27.78 -14.27
N LEU A 357 -3.81 -26.96 -14.66
CA LEU A 357 -4.72 -27.31 -15.79
C LEU A 357 -3.95 -27.40 -17.11
N PHE A 358 -2.94 -26.54 -17.31
CA PHE A 358 -2.09 -26.63 -18.48
C PHE A 358 -1.24 -27.91 -18.45
N LYS A 359 -0.57 -28.25 -17.35
CA LYS A 359 0.28 -29.45 -17.28
C LYS A 359 -0.49 -30.76 -17.38
N THR A 360 -1.73 -30.81 -16.89
CA THR A 360 -2.54 -32.06 -16.87
C THR A 360 -3.48 -32.21 -18.07
N GLN A 361 -3.97 -31.09 -18.62
CA GLN A 361 -5.02 -31.13 -19.64
C GLN A 361 -4.66 -30.34 -20.91
N LEU A 362 -3.46 -29.70 -20.95
CA LEU A 362 -3.02 -28.81 -22.03
C LEU A 362 -4.03 -27.68 -22.35
N GLN A 363 -4.74 -27.21 -21.32
CA GLN A 363 -5.70 -26.12 -21.44
C GLN A 363 -5.08 -24.79 -21.01
N LEU A 364 -5.22 -23.77 -21.87
CA LEU A 364 -4.77 -22.40 -21.62
C LEU A 364 -5.86 -21.60 -20.91
N TRP A 365 -5.62 -21.32 -19.64
CA TRP A 365 -6.41 -20.40 -18.81
C TRP A 365 -5.58 -19.18 -18.46
N ASP A 366 -6.19 -17.98 -18.56
CA ASP A 366 -5.46 -16.74 -18.33
C ASP A 366 -5.53 -16.28 -16.86
N PRO A 367 -4.47 -16.45 -16.05
CA PRO A 367 -4.40 -15.90 -14.71
C PRO A 367 -3.95 -14.43 -14.71
N SER A 368 -3.31 -13.96 -15.77
CA SER A 368 -2.54 -12.71 -15.77
C SER A 368 -3.40 -11.48 -15.51
N TYR A 369 -4.52 -11.36 -16.19
CA TYR A 369 -5.42 -10.23 -16.00
C TYR A 369 -6.13 -10.29 -14.64
N ILE A 370 -6.49 -11.48 -14.16
CA ILE A 370 -7.09 -11.65 -12.84
C ILE A 370 -6.11 -11.19 -11.76
N VAL A 371 -4.85 -11.64 -11.84
CA VAL A 371 -3.78 -11.25 -10.90
C VAL A 371 -3.56 -9.73 -10.95
N LEU A 372 -3.48 -9.14 -12.14
CA LEU A 372 -3.31 -7.69 -12.30
C LEU A 372 -4.46 -6.91 -11.66
N ALA A 373 -5.70 -7.24 -11.99
CA ALA A 373 -6.89 -6.54 -11.49
C ALA A 373 -7.05 -6.69 -9.97
N VAL A 374 -6.86 -7.91 -9.45
CA VAL A 374 -6.87 -8.21 -8.01
C VAL A 374 -5.78 -7.40 -7.29
N SER A 375 -4.57 -7.32 -7.86
CA SER A 375 -3.46 -6.54 -7.28
C SER A 375 -3.76 -5.04 -7.21
N ILE A 376 -4.34 -4.48 -8.27
CA ILE A 376 -4.72 -3.05 -8.31
C ILE A 376 -5.80 -2.76 -7.25
N ILE A 377 -6.84 -3.58 -7.16
CA ILE A 377 -7.91 -3.40 -6.18
C ILE A 377 -7.40 -3.62 -4.76
N PHE A 378 -6.55 -4.62 -4.54
CA PHE A 378 -5.91 -4.85 -3.25
C PHE A 378 -5.09 -3.63 -2.80
N ALA A 379 -4.21 -3.11 -3.68
CA ALA A 379 -3.42 -1.92 -3.39
C ALA A 379 -4.30 -0.71 -3.07
N HIS A 380 -5.39 -0.51 -3.82
CA HIS A 380 -6.35 0.57 -3.58
C HIS A 380 -7.05 0.41 -2.21
N LEU A 381 -7.48 -0.79 -1.84
CA LEU A 381 -8.10 -1.08 -0.53
C LEU A 381 -7.12 -0.86 0.64
N VAL A 382 -5.88 -1.33 0.51
CA VAL A 382 -4.83 -1.13 1.53
C VAL A 382 -4.53 0.37 1.70
N PHE A 383 -4.41 1.10 0.59
CA PHE A 383 -4.22 2.55 0.62
C PHE A 383 -5.38 3.26 1.32
N ASN A 384 -6.63 2.87 1.04
CA ASN A 384 -7.81 3.44 1.70
C ASN A 384 -7.82 3.19 3.20
N ASN A 385 -7.50 1.98 3.63
CA ASN A 385 -7.43 1.64 5.06
C ASN A 385 -6.35 2.47 5.75
N PHE A 386 -5.16 2.55 5.16
CA PHE A 386 -4.06 3.38 5.69
C PHE A 386 -4.45 4.86 5.75
N ALA A 387 -5.01 5.42 4.68
CA ALA A 387 -5.41 6.81 4.64
C ALA A 387 -6.54 7.15 5.63
N ARG A 388 -7.44 6.21 5.90
CA ARG A 388 -8.49 6.35 6.91
C ARG A 388 -7.91 6.36 8.33
N GLU A 389 -7.01 5.44 8.63
CA GLU A 389 -6.33 5.36 9.93
C GLU A 389 -5.46 6.60 10.18
N PHE A 390 -4.69 7.01 9.18
CA PHE A 390 -3.87 8.22 9.27
C PHE A 390 -4.72 9.47 9.53
N ARG A 391 -5.84 9.64 8.83
CA ARG A 391 -6.75 10.77 9.05
C ARG A 391 -7.37 10.75 10.45
N LEU A 392 -7.77 9.60 10.94
CA LEU A 392 -8.32 9.48 12.30
C LEU A 392 -7.28 9.92 13.34
N LYS A 393 -6.02 9.49 13.19
CA LYS A 393 -4.92 9.93 14.06
C LYS A 393 -4.67 11.44 13.98
N GLN A 394 -4.70 12.03 12.78
CA GLN A 394 -4.55 13.48 12.60
C GLN A 394 -5.74 14.27 13.16
N GLN A 395 -6.94 13.75 13.03
CA GLN A 395 -8.15 14.38 13.57
C GLN A 395 -8.11 14.42 15.09
N ILE A 396 -7.73 13.31 15.74
CA ILE A 396 -7.51 13.23 17.19
C ILE A 396 -6.46 14.27 17.60
N LYS A 397 -5.31 14.30 16.91
CA LYS A 397 -4.24 15.28 17.20
C LYS A 397 -4.73 16.72 17.08
N LYS A 398 -5.50 17.06 16.06
CA LYS A 398 -5.99 18.42 15.82
C LYS A 398 -7.08 18.83 16.81
N GLN A 399 -8.00 17.92 17.15
CA GLN A 399 -9.11 18.22 18.07
C GLN A 399 -8.66 18.35 19.53
N PHE A 400 -7.74 17.50 19.95
CA PHE A 400 -7.30 17.45 21.34
C PHE A 400 -6.00 18.19 21.63
N GLY A 401 -5.16 18.42 20.60
CA GLY A 401 -3.87 19.11 20.76
C GLY A 401 -3.98 20.58 21.18
N THR A 402 -5.18 21.17 21.15
CA THR A 402 -5.42 22.54 21.60
C THR A 402 -5.79 22.60 23.09
N TYR A 403 -6.31 21.50 23.65
CA TYR A 403 -6.85 21.44 25.02
C TYR A 403 -6.07 20.51 25.94
N LEU A 404 -5.28 19.60 25.37
CA LEU A 404 -4.54 18.59 26.13
C LEU A 404 -3.03 18.78 25.92
N SER A 405 -2.24 18.39 26.93
CA SER A 405 -0.80 18.37 26.76
C SER A 405 -0.37 17.44 25.60
N PRO A 406 0.74 17.73 24.91
CA PRO A 406 1.24 16.87 23.84
C PRO A 406 1.42 15.40 24.29
N ALA A 407 1.85 15.18 25.51
CA ALA A 407 2.03 13.87 26.12
C ALA A 407 0.71 13.09 26.27
N LEU A 408 -0.38 13.77 26.66
CA LEU A 408 -1.70 13.15 26.76
C LEU A 408 -2.27 12.83 25.37
N VAL A 409 -2.08 13.72 24.38
CA VAL A 409 -2.48 13.47 23.01
C VAL A 409 -1.76 12.24 22.43
N GLU A 410 -0.48 12.06 22.71
CA GLU A 410 0.28 10.89 22.30
C GLU A 410 -0.22 9.60 22.98
N LYS A 411 -0.50 9.66 24.27
CA LYS A 411 -1.08 8.53 25.03
C LYS A 411 -2.46 8.13 24.49
N LEU A 412 -3.30 9.10 24.15
CA LEU A 412 -4.62 8.87 23.54
C LEU A 412 -4.52 8.31 22.11
N GLN A 413 -3.51 8.71 21.34
CA GLN A 413 -3.27 8.14 20.01
C GLN A 413 -2.84 6.66 20.07
N LYS A 414 -2.09 6.28 21.10
CA LYS A 414 -1.68 4.88 21.33
C LYS A 414 -2.81 4.02 21.91
N ASN A 415 -3.67 4.62 22.73
CA ASN A 415 -4.75 3.94 23.47
C ASN A 415 -6.07 4.72 23.36
N PRO A 416 -6.79 4.67 22.24
CA PRO A 416 -8.04 5.42 22.03
C PRO A 416 -9.15 5.06 23.05
N GLU A 417 -9.07 3.89 23.67
CA GLU A 417 -10.00 3.47 24.74
C GLU A 417 -9.94 4.34 26.01
N LEU A 418 -8.85 5.08 26.23
CA LEU A 418 -8.72 6.03 27.33
C LEU A 418 -9.67 7.24 27.20
N LEU A 419 -10.33 7.43 26.06
CA LEU A 419 -11.38 8.45 25.87
C LEU A 419 -12.72 8.07 26.50
N ARG A 420 -12.77 7.03 27.34
CA ARG A 420 -13.99 6.66 28.08
C ARG A 420 -14.10 7.42 29.38
N LEU A 421 -15.36 7.66 29.84
CA LEU A 421 -15.62 8.18 31.16
C LEU A 421 -15.09 7.23 32.24
N GLY A 422 -14.40 7.78 33.23
CA GLY A 422 -13.81 7.04 34.35
C GLY A 422 -12.59 7.75 34.90
N GLY A 423 -12.17 7.34 36.07
CA GLY A 423 -11.01 7.89 36.76
C GLY A 423 -10.28 6.84 37.60
N GLU A 424 -9.02 7.12 37.88
CA GLU A 424 -8.17 6.34 38.78
C GLU A 424 -7.78 7.15 40.01
N THR A 425 -7.56 6.48 41.15
CA THR A 425 -7.02 7.15 42.33
C THR A 425 -5.50 7.26 42.19
N ARG A 426 -4.98 8.49 42.29
CA ARG A 426 -3.57 8.78 42.09
C ARG A 426 -3.12 9.91 42.99
N GLU A 427 -1.85 9.88 43.41
CA GLU A 427 -1.25 11.01 44.12
C GLU A 427 -0.80 12.05 43.10
N LEU A 428 -1.32 13.27 43.20
CA LEU A 428 -0.98 14.39 42.32
C LEU A 428 -0.50 15.59 43.12
N SER A 429 0.34 16.43 42.49
CA SER A 429 0.54 17.80 42.91
C SER A 429 -0.35 18.72 42.08
N ILE A 430 -1.18 19.51 42.75
CA ILE A 430 -2.16 20.39 42.13
C ILE A 430 -1.77 21.83 42.41
N MET A 431 -1.78 22.67 41.36
CA MET A 431 -1.52 24.09 41.47
C MET A 431 -2.74 24.88 41.00
N PHE A 432 -3.10 25.88 41.81
CA PHE A 432 -3.99 26.96 41.39
C PHE A 432 -3.22 28.26 41.32
N THR A 433 -3.51 29.08 40.30
CA THR A 433 -2.98 30.42 40.18
C THR A 433 -4.11 31.39 39.96
N ASP A 434 -4.02 32.61 40.48
CA ASP A 434 -4.99 33.66 40.26
C ASP A 434 -4.28 35.01 40.01
N VAL A 435 -4.88 35.83 39.14
CA VAL A 435 -4.32 37.16 38.80
C VAL A 435 -4.68 38.15 39.89
N ARG A 436 -3.65 38.78 40.45
CA ARG A 436 -3.85 39.93 41.36
C ARG A 436 -3.85 41.25 40.58
N GLY A 437 -4.73 42.16 40.92
CA GLY A 437 -4.86 43.46 40.24
C GLY A 437 -5.68 43.40 38.95
N PHE A 438 -6.41 42.30 38.71
CA PHE A 438 -7.22 42.16 37.47
C PHE A 438 -8.23 43.33 37.30
N THR A 439 -8.84 43.81 38.40
CA THR A 439 -9.75 44.97 38.36
C THR A 439 -9.06 46.22 37.79
N THR A 440 -7.85 46.53 38.27
CA THR A 440 -7.08 47.68 37.80
C THR A 440 -6.71 47.54 36.31
N ILE A 441 -6.37 46.34 35.89
CA ILE A 441 -6.07 46.02 34.48
C ILE A 441 -7.33 46.17 33.64
N SER A 442 -8.45 45.66 34.08
CA SER A 442 -9.73 45.77 33.39
C SER A 442 -10.21 47.21 33.29
N GLU A 443 -10.04 48.03 34.35
CA GLU A 443 -10.36 49.46 34.35
C GLU A 443 -9.46 50.25 33.40
N HIS A 444 -8.16 49.86 33.26
CA HIS A 444 -7.24 50.46 32.32
C HIS A 444 -7.73 50.34 30.86
N TYR A 445 -8.27 49.19 30.48
CA TYR A 445 -8.82 48.97 29.15
C TYR A 445 -10.22 49.50 28.95
N GLY A 446 -10.99 49.67 30.03
CA GLY A 446 -12.34 50.26 29.99
C GLY A 446 -13.27 49.55 28.98
N SER A 447 -13.62 50.29 27.89
CA SER A 447 -14.47 49.73 26.82
C SER A 447 -13.71 48.93 25.78
N ASP A 448 -12.37 48.91 25.81
CA ASP A 448 -11.54 48.12 24.87
C ASP A 448 -11.44 46.64 25.31
N VAL A 449 -12.52 45.92 25.07
CA VAL A 449 -12.61 44.48 25.37
C VAL A 449 -11.60 43.65 24.55
N GLN A 450 -11.23 44.12 23.34
CA GLN A 450 -10.27 43.41 22.50
C GLN A 450 -8.85 43.53 23.06
N GLY A 451 -8.45 44.73 23.49
CA GLY A 451 -7.15 44.96 24.13
C GLY A 451 -7.02 44.14 25.43
N LEU A 452 -8.05 44.17 26.29
CA LEU A 452 -8.09 43.33 27.48
C LEU A 452 -7.93 41.83 27.16
N THR A 453 -8.67 41.34 26.15
CA THR A 453 -8.57 39.94 25.74
C THR A 453 -7.18 39.59 25.21
N GLN A 454 -6.56 40.47 24.43
CA GLN A 454 -5.21 40.25 23.90
C GLN A 454 -4.15 40.14 24.99
N ILE A 455 -4.18 41.08 25.96
CA ILE A 455 -3.18 41.06 27.05
C ILE A 455 -3.38 39.85 27.95
N MET A 456 -4.63 39.46 28.24
CA MET A 456 -4.93 38.26 29.01
C MET A 456 -4.48 36.99 28.29
N ASN A 457 -4.66 36.91 26.98
CA ASN A 457 -4.18 35.77 26.18
C ASN A 457 -2.64 35.71 26.15
N ARG A 458 -1.93 36.85 26.10
CA ARG A 458 -0.46 36.89 26.20
C ARG A 458 0.00 36.38 27.56
N TYR A 459 -0.62 36.85 28.67
CA TYR A 459 -0.37 36.39 30.02
C TYR A 459 -0.59 34.90 30.17
N MET A 460 -1.78 34.40 29.79
CA MET A 460 -2.15 32.98 29.89
C MET A 460 -1.19 32.11 29.09
N THR A 461 -0.78 32.55 27.88
CA THR A 461 0.16 31.83 27.03
C THR A 461 1.53 31.69 27.69
N ALA A 462 2.05 32.78 28.25
CA ALA A 462 3.34 32.78 28.93
C ALA A 462 3.35 31.84 30.14
N MET A 463 2.30 31.89 30.97
CA MET A 463 2.17 31.08 32.16
C MET A 463 1.94 29.59 31.84
N THR A 464 1.06 29.31 30.89
CA THR A 464 0.80 27.93 30.44
C THR A 464 2.03 27.26 29.85
N ALA A 465 2.88 28.05 29.15
CA ALA A 465 4.13 27.51 28.61
C ALA A 465 5.03 26.91 29.71
N LYS A 466 5.06 27.50 30.92
CA LYS A 466 5.84 26.99 32.04
C LYS A 466 5.27 25.70 32.61
N ILE A 467 3.95 25.60 32.69
CA ILE A 467 3.26 24.38 33.13
C ILE A 467 3.66 23.22 32.20
N ILE A 468 3.56 23.43 30.90
CA ILE A 468 3.85 22.39 29.89
C ILE A 468 5.35 22.07 29.83
N GLN A 469 6.24 23.07 29.92
CA GLN A 469 7.71 22.87 29.91
C GLN A 469 8.20 22.01 31.09
N ASN A 470 7.52 22.09 32.23
CA ASN A 470 7.85 21.31 33.42
C ASN A 470 6.90 20.11 33.62
N GLU A 471 6.44 19.50 32.52
CA GLU A 471 5.66 18.25 32.49
C GLU A 471 4.30 18.32 33.19
N GLY A 472 3.78 19.54 33.43
CA GLY A 472 2.44 19.76 34.01
C GLY A 472 1.34 19.56 32.98
N THR A 473 0.20 19.14 33.46
CA THR A 473 -1.07 19.08 32.73
C THR A 473 -1.91 20.30 33.11
N LEU A 474 -2.18 21.19 32.14
CA LEU A 474 -3.16 22.24 32.33
C LEU A 474 -4.55 21.61 32.31
N ASP A 475 -5.29 21.74 33.41
CA ASP A 475 -6.68 21.26 33.48
C ASP A 475 -7.62 22.24 32.76
N LYS A 476 -7.71 23.45 33.28
CA LYS A 476 -8.60 24.49 32.75
C LYS A 476 -8.23 25.91 33.20
N TYR A 477 -8.79 26.85 32.49
CA TYR A 477 -8.86 28.25 32.93
C TYR A 477 -10.17 28.48 33.64
N ILE A 478 -10.13 29.16 34.78
CA ILE A 478 -11.31 29.53 35.60
C ILE A 478 -11.34 31.06 35.68
N GLY A 479 -11.86 31.70 34.63
CA GLY A 479 -11.73 33.15 34.46
C GLY A 479 -10.27 33.53 34.16
N ASP A 480 -9.66 34.29 35.10
CA ASP A 480 -8.26 34.68 35.06
C ASP A 480 -7.32 33.74 35.85
N ALA A 481 -7.88 32.70 36.47
CA ALA A 481 -7.18 31.66 37.20
C ALA A 481 -6.82 30.46 36.31
N GLN A 482 -5.74 29.76 36.69
CA GLN A 482 -5.33 28.50 36.02
C GLN A 482 -5.32 27.37 37.05
N MET A 483 -5.79 26.19 36.63
CA MET A 483 -5.64 24.94 37.36
C MET A 483 -4.78 23.99 36.59
N ALA A 484 -3.71 23.49 37.22
CA ALA A 484 -2.79 22.52 36.64
C ALA A 484 -2.42 21.43 37.65
N PHE A 485 -1.99 20.28 37.16
CA PHE A 485 -1.52 19.19 38.00
C PHE A 485 -0.38 18.40 37.35
N TRP A 486 0.36 17.66 38.18
CA TRP A 486 1.50 16.82 37.81
C TRP A 486 1.28 15.39 38.28
N ASN A 487 1.97 14.44 37.67
CA ASN A 487 1.87 12.99 37.85
C ASN A 487 0.63 12.36 37.19
N ALA A 488 0.02 13.03 36.22
CA ALA A 488 -1.01 12.47 35.35
C ALA A 488 -1.11 13.32 34.06
N PRO A 489 -1.37 12.72 32.91
CA PRO A 489 -1.62 11.30 32.60
C PRO A 489 -0.35 10.45 32.57
N LEU A 490 0.83 11.06 32.59
CA LEU A 490 2.12 10.38 32.66
C LEU A 490 2.59 10.28 34.10
N ASP A 491 3.35 9.22 34.39
CA ASP A 491 3.98 9.08 35.72
C ASP A 491 5.12 10.08 35.85
N ASP A 492 5.16 10.77 36.98
CA ASP A 492 6.20 11.75 37.34
C ASP A 492 6.52 11.60 38.83
N GLU A 493 7.60 10.91 39.13
CA GLU A 493 8.08 10.72 40.51
C GLU A 493 8.51 12.04 41.18
N MET A 494 8.77 13.07 40.37
CA MET A 494 9.23 14.40 40.83
C MET A 494 8.10 15.44 40.81
N HIS A 495 6.85 15.01 40.68
CA HIS A 495 5.68 15.87 40.46
C HIS A 495 5.56 17.08 41.41
N ALA A 496 5.87 16.92 42.70
CA ALA A 496 5.80 18.02 43.63
C ALA A 496 6.93 19.06 43.43
N ARG A 497 8.13 18.59 43.05
CA ARG A 497 9.25 19.47 42.72
C ARG A 497 9.02 20.20 41.40
N HIS A 498 8.49 19.49 40.40
CA HIS A 498 8.13 20.12 39.11
C HIS A 498 7.04 21.17 39.29
N ALA A 499 6.04 20.94 40.13
CA ALA A 499 5.01 21.92 40.45
C ALA A 499 5.59 23.19 41.12
N VAL A 500 6.46 23.02 42.11
CA VAL A 500 7.09 24.14 42.79
C VAL A 500 8.07 24.89 41.85
N LYS A 501 8.89 24.16 41.11
CA LYS A 501 9.77 24.75 40.08
C LYS A 501 8.99 25.58 39.08
N THR A 502 7.86 25.04 38.60
CA THR A 502 6.98 25.75 37.66
C THR A 502 6.46 27.05 38.28
N ALA A 503 6.00 27.01 39.53
CA ALA A 503 5.52 28.19 40.21
C ALA A 503 6.60 29.31 40.33
N LEU A 504 7.83 28.92 40.67
CA LEU A 504 8.96 29.86 40.74
C LEU A 504 9.34 30.42 39.38
N GLU A 505 9.34 29.59 38.33
CA GLU A 505 9.58 30.05 36.96
C GLU A 505 8.45 30.97 36.45
N MET A 506 7.20 30.69 36.80
CA MET A 506 6.06 31.56 36.46
C MET A 506 6.20 32.94 37.12
N LEU A 507 6.59 32.99 38.38
CA LEU A 507 6.86 34.28 39.07
C LEU A 507 7.97 35.07 38.40
N ASN A 508 9.06 34.41 38.02
CA ASN A 508 10.16 35.06 37.29
C ASN A 508 9.74 35.55 35.90
N ASP A 509 8.96 34.76 35.19
CA ASP A 509 8.44 35.16 33.87
C ASP A 509 7.40 36.27 33.98
N LEU A 510 6.61 36.32 35.05
CA LEU A 510 5.69 37.40 35.31
C LEU A 510 6.44 38.73 35.49
N GLU A 511 7.59 38.73 36.16
CA GLU A 511 8.41 39.94 36.30
C GLU A 511 8.93 40.43 34.92
N ARG A 512 9.32 39.50 34.02
CA ARG A 512 9.70 39.85 32.65
C ARG A 512 8.52 40.39 31.85
N PHE A 513 7.39 39.69 31.93
CA PHE A 513 6.15 40.09 31.29
C PHE A 513 5.72 41.49 31.72
N ASN A 514 5.77 41.78 33.04
CA ASN A 514 5.45 43.13 33.57
C ASN A 514 6.38 44.20 33.03
N LYS A 515 7.68 43.93 32.84
CA LYS A 515 8.62 44.86 32.22
C LYS A 515 8.27 45.15 30.75
N GLU A 516 7.82 44.14 30.03
CA GLU A 516 7.40 44.28 28.63
C GLU A 516 6.14 45.14 28.52
N ILE A 517 5.09 44.82 29.27
CA ILE A 517 3.81 45.53 29.19
C ILE A 517 3.87 46.94 29.78
N ALA A 518 4.80 47.22 30.68
CA ALA A 518 5.04 48.56 31.19
C ALA A 518 5.44 49.53 30.07
N LEU A 519 6.17 49.08 29.04
CA LEU A 519 6.51 49.83 27.86
C LEU A 519 5.27 50.17 27.00
N GLU A 520 4.21 49.42 27.15
CA GLU A 520 2.90 49.63 26.52
C GLU A 520 1.95 50.45 27.40
N GLY A 521 2.37 50.87 28.57
CA GLY A 521 1.60 51.63 29.54
C GLY A 521 0.56 50.81 30.32
N VAL A 522 0.63 49.48 30.26
CA VAL A 522 -0.30 48.55 30.93
C VAL A 522 0.12 48.35 32.40
N PRO A 523 -0.81 48.39 33.35
CA PRO A 523 -0.53 48.09 34.76
C PRO A 523 0.05 46.69 34.96
N ALA A 524 0.93 46.57 35.97
CA ALA A 524 1.57 45.31 36.28
C ALA A 524 0.55 44.23 36.80
N PHE A 525 0.74 43.00 36.35
CA PHE A 525 0.04 41.82 36.87
C PHE A 525 0.70 41.34 38.16
N GLY A 526 -0.10 41.00 39.16
CA GLY A 526 0.35 40.19 40.26
C GLY A 526 -0.16 38.76 40.12
N MET A 527 0.40 37.84 40.88
CA MET A 527 -0.02 36.42 40.90
C MET A 527 -0.05 35.86 42.31
N GLY A 528 -1.12 35.16 42.64
CA GLY A 528 -1.23 34.29 43.78
C GLY A 528 -1.12 32.82 43.36
N LEU A 529 -0.39 32.00 44.11
CA LEU A 529 -0.14 30.59 43.83
C LEU A 529 -0.45 29.72 45.05
N GLY A 530 -1.18 28.61 44.81
CA GLY A 530 -1.43 27.58 45.82
C GLY A 530 -1.10 26.21 45.31
N ILE A 531 -0.23 25.47 46.01
CA ILE A 531 0.16 24.12 45.62
C ILE A 531 -0.10 23.13 46.73
N ASN A 532 -0.76 22.04 46.42
CA ASN A 532 -1.00 20.96 47.38
C ASN A 532 -0.80 19.59 46.71
N THR A 533 -0.25 18.67 47.48
CA THR A 533 0.02 17.30 47.03
C THR A 533 -0.85 16.32 47.82
N GLY A 534 -1.35 15.28 47.15
CA GLY A 534 -2.06 14.18 47.80
C GLY A 534 -2.95 13.37 46.90
N SER A 535 -3.64 12.40 47.47
CA SER A 535 -4.50 11.46 46.72
C SER A 535 -5.75 12.14 46.17
N VAL A 536 -6.05 11.91 44.92
CA VAL A 536 -7.22 12.41 44.18
C VAL A 536 -7.71 11.35 43.18
N VAL A 537 -8.91 11.54 42.67
CA VAL A 537 -9.40 10.78 41.51
C VAL A 537 -9.12 11.63 40.26
N VAL A 538 -8.36 11.09 39.30
CA VAL A 538 -8.01 11.75 38.01
C VAL A 538 -8.53 10.94 36.84
N GLY A 539 -9.09 11.60 35.84
CA GLY A 539 -9.58 10.93 34.62
C GLY A 539 -10.58 11.78 33.84
N ASN A 540 -11.27 11.16 32.89
CA ASN A 540 -12.29 11.81 32.08
C ASN A 540 -13.61 11.92 32.90
N MET A 541 -13.96 13.13 33.32
CA MET A 541 -15.11 13.41 34.16
C MET A 541 -16.07 14.38 33.48
N GLY A 542 -17.35 14.09 33.58
CA GLY A 542 -18.40 14.89 32.96
C GLY A 542 -19.57 14.05 32.48
N SER A 543 -20.23 14.49 31.44
CA SER A 543 -21.32 13.76 30.80
C SER A 543 -20.85 12.96 29.57
N SER A 544 -21.70 12.08 29.07
CA SER A 544 -21.43 11.36 27.79
C SER A 544 -21.26 12.26 26.56
N GLN A 545 -21.73 13.53 26.66
CA GLN A 545 -21.63 14.51 25.56
C GLN A 545 -20.47 15.48 25.74
N ARG A 546 -20.04 15.73 26.97
CA ARG A 546 -18.94 16.66 27.30
C ARG A 546 -18.25 16.21 28.58
N PHE A 547 -16.97 15.93 28.44
CA PHE A 547 -16.10 15.56 29.57
C PHE A 547 -14.76 16.29 29.44
N ASP A 548 -14.17 16.53 30.61
CA ASP A 548 -12.81 17.08 30.72
C ASP A 548 -11.91 16.06 31.42
N TYR A 549 -10.64 16.01 31.05
CA TYR A 549 -9.64 15.27 31.80
C TYR A 549 -9.21 16.12 32.98
N THR A 550 -9.69 15.78 34.17
CA THR A 550 -9.55 16.59 35.37
C THR A 550 -9.33 15.73 36.62
N CYS A 551 -9.03 16.37 37.73
CA CYS A 551 -8.91 15.69 39.04
C CYS A 551 -9.91 16.23 40.03
N LEU A 552 -10.42 15.33 40.91
CA LEU A 552 -11.37 15.65 41.96
C LEU A 552 -10.88 15.07 43.29
N GLY A 553 -11.07 15.82 44.34
CA GLY A 553 -10.77 15.40 45.72
C GLY A 553 -10.57 16.54 46.70
N ASP A 554 -10.45 16.21 47.95
CA ASP A 554 -10.22 17.19 49.02
C ASP A 554 -8.85 17.89 48.85
N THR A 555 -7.86 17.18 48.29
CA THR A 555 -6.52 17.71 47.95
C THR A 555 -6.60 18.85 46.94
N VAL A 556 -7.50 18.75 45.94
CA VAL A 556 -7.76 19.81 44.95
C VAL A 556 -8.37 21.04 45.59
N ASN A 557 -9.39 20.82 46.42
CA ASN A 557 -10.05 21.91 47.17
C ASN A 557 -9.05 22.61 48.10
N LEU A 558 -8.15 21.87 48.75
CA LEU A 558 -7.12 22.46 49.57
C LEU A 558 -6.17 23.33 48.77
N ALA A 559 -5.68 22.88 47.58
CA ALA A 559 -4.81 23.68 46.73
C ALA A 559 -5.44 25.02 46.33
N SER A 560 -6.73 25.01 45.94
CA SER A 560 -7.47 26.25 45.63
C SER A 560 -7.59 27.17 46.84
N ARG A 561 -7.82 26.62 48.04
CA ARG A 561 -7.87 27.42 49.27
C ARG A 561 -6.52 27.99 49.67
N LEU A 562 -5.44 27.24 49.45
CA LEU A 562 -4.05 27.72 49.68
C LEU A 562 -3.71 28.90 48.75
N GLU A 563 -4.13 28.86 47.48
CA GLU A 563 -4.00 30.01 46.59
C GLU A 563 -4.66 31.24 47.19
N GLY A 564 -5.93 31.11 47.64
CA GLY A 564 -6.67 32.21 48.29
C GLY A 564 -5.98 32.74 49.56
N GLN A 565 -5.17 31.96 50.26
CA GLN A 565 -4.39 32.43 51.42
C GLN A 565 -3.15 33.25 51.04
N SER A 566 -2.69 33.17 49.84
CA SER A 566 -1.52 33.91 49.37
C SER A 566 -1.70 35.44 49.54
N LYS A 567 -2.94 35.93 49.43
CA LYS A 567 -3.28 37.34 49.61
C LYS A 567 -3.33 37.79 51.08
N PRO A 568 -4.08 37.13 51.99
CA PRO A 568 -4.10 37.50 53.41
C PRO A 568 -2.76 37.36 54.12
N TYR A 569 -1.91 36.43 53.66
CA TYR A 569 -0.56 36.25 54.25
C TYR A 569 0.52 37.04 53.50
N HIS A 570 0.15 37.89 52.54
CA HIS A 570 1.05 38.75 51.79
C HIS A 570 2.26 38.01 51.17
N VAL A 571 2.03 36.79 50.71
CA VAL A 571 3.03 35.97 50.00
C VAL A 571 2.60 35.65 48.56
N LYS A 572 3.54 35.41 47.70
CA LYS A 572 3.22 35.07 46.29
C LYS A 572 2.76 33.64 46.15
N MET A 573 3.25 32.71 47.01
CA MET A 573 2.96 31.29 46.89
C MET A 573 2.73 30.68 48.28
N VAL A 574 1.70 29.81 48.39
CA VAL A 574 1.41 28.99 49.55
C VAL A 574 1.42 27.51 49.18
N ILE A 575 2.18 26.70 49.89
CA ILE A 575 2.24 25.27 49.70
C ILE A 575 1.66 24.52 50.92
N GLY A 576 1.01 23.37 50.63
CA GLY A 576 0.48 22.51 51.68
C GLY A 576 1.51 21.58 52.30
N PRO A 577 1.16 20.89 53.38
CA PRO A 577 2.07 20.12 54.20
C PRO A 577 2.73 18.95 53.43
N GLN A 578 1.94 18.30 52.58
CA GLN A 578 2.49 17.18 51.79
C GLN A 578 3.47 17.66 50.72
N THR A 579 3.17 18.80 50.05
CA THR A 579 4.10 19.43 49.11
C THR A 579 5.38 19.82 49.80
N TYR A 580 5.27 20.41 51.03
CA TYR A 580 6.46 20.74 51.85
C TYR A 580 7.36 19.53 52.09
N GLU A 581 6.81 18.38 52.48
CA GLU A 581 7.62 17.15 52.73
C GLU A 581 8.42 16.71 51.51
N TYR A 582 7.90 16.87 50.29
CA TYR A 582 8.60 16.54 49.04
C TYR A 582 9.71 17.51 48.66
N VAL A 583 9.63 18.79 49.11
CA VAL A 583 10.50 19.86 48.59
C VAL A 583 11.41 20.49 49.62
N LYS A 584 11.26 20.20 50.92
CA LYS A 584 11.96 20.83 52.06
C LYS A 584 13.49 20.70 52.02
N ASP A 585 14.01 19.64 51.39
CA ASP A 585 15.45 19.42 51.28
C ASP A 585 16.11 20.29 50.17
N GLU A 586 15.30 20.65 49.17
CA GLU A 586 15.76 21.41 48.00
C GLU A 586 15.54 22.92 48.17
N TYR A 587 14.35 23.28 48.68
CA TYR A 587 13.93 24.67 48.82
C TYR A 587 13.92 25.10 50.30
N LEU A 588 14.20 26.38 50.55
CA LEU A 588 13.99 26.96 51.85
C LEU A 588 12.54 27.32 52.07
N CYS A 589 11.83 26.47 52.82
CA CYS A 589 10.45 26.65 53.13
C CYS A 589 10.27 27.28 54.50
N LEU A 590 9.43 28.30 54.62
CA LEU A 590 9.04 28.89 55.89
C LEU A 590 7.58 28.51 56.22
N GLU A 591 7.32 28.07 57.42
CA GLU A 591 5.96 27.84 57.90
C GLU A 591 5.28 29.19 58.14
N LEU A 592 4.15 29.43 57.51
CA LEU A 592 3.41 30.68 57.68
C LEU A 592 2.47 30.63 58.87
N ASP A 593 1.74 29.54 59.03
CA ASP A 593 0.76 29.38 60.08
C ASP A 593 0.21 27.96 60.16
N CYS A 594 -0.58 27.66 61.19
CA CYS A 594 -1.47 26.52 61.27
C CYS A 594 -2.90 27.03 61.08
N LEU A 595 -3.50 26.73 59.96
CA LEU A 595 -4.79 27.35 59.54
C LEU A 595 -5.93 26.33 59.49
N ALA A 596 -7.05 26.63 60.16
CA ALA A 596 -8.27 25.90 59.94
C ALA A 596 -9.00 26.45 58.69
N VAL A 597 -8.81 25.77 57.54
CA VAL A 597 -9.52 26.13 56.30
C VAL A 597 -11.01 25.80 56.45
N LYS A 598 -11.85 26.62 55.83
CA LYS A 598 -13.33 26.48 55.88
C LYS A 598 -13.79 25.03 55.59
N GLY A 599 -14.53 24.41 56.51
CA GLY A 599 -15.01 23.04 56.39
C GLY A 599 -14.06 21.96 56.92
N LYS A 600 -12.89 22.32 57.49
CA LYS A 600 -12.01 21.40 58.21
C LYS A 600 -11.93 21.81 59.71
N THR A 601 -12.07 20.86 60.61
CA THR A 601 -11.94 21.07 62.06
C THR A 601 -10.49 20.98 62.52
N LYS A 602 -9.62 20.27 61.75
CA LYS A 602 -8.19 20.16 62.03
C LYS A 602 -7.41 21.25 61.30
N GLY A 603 -6.49 21.89 62.03
CA GLY A 603 -5.52 22.83 61.44
C GLY A 603 -4.61 22.18 60.42
N VAL A 604 -4.22 22.91 59.39
CA VAL A 604 -3.31 22.51 58.34
C VAL A 604 -2.16 23.51 58.37
N ASN A 605 -0.92 23.03 58.53
CA ASN A 605 0.24 23.86 58.43
C ASN A 605 0.47 24.29 56.97
N ILE A 606 0.67 25.55 56.75
CA ILE A 606 0.88 26.16 55.45
C ILE A 606 2.27 26.79 55.38
N TYR A 607 2.90 26.73 54.24
CA TYR A 607 4.27 27.14 54.06
C TYR A 607 4.40 28.06 52.83
N THR A 608 5.48 28.85 52.81
CA THR A 608 5.92 29.59 51.62
C THR A 608 7.38 29.24 51.33
N ILE A 609 7.82 29.56 50.12
CA ILE A 609 9.20 29.35 49.66
C ILE A 609 9.91 30.70 49.56
N VAL A 610 11.08 30.81 50.13
CA VAL A 610 11.96 31.98 50.08
C VAL A 610 13.31 31.64 49.47
N ASN A 611 14.07 32.65 49.05
CA ASN A 611 15.37 32.44 48.48
C ASN A 611 16.31 31.74 49.46
N LYS A 612 16.98 30.69 48.99
CA LYS A 612 17.94 29.90 49.80
C LYS A 612 19.30 30.55 49.76
N ASN A 613 19.55 31.51 50.65
CA ASN A 613 20.87 32.11 50.88
C ASN A 613 21.27 31.96 52.35
N GLY A 614 22.51 32.29 52.67
CA GLY A 614 23.05 32.09 54.02
C GLY A 614 22.32 32.90 55.11
N LEU A 615 21.87 34.09 54.81
CA LEU A 615 21.11 34.97 55.71
C LEU A 615 19.69 34.41 55.96
N ASN A 616 19.03 33.98 54.88
CA ASN A 616 17.68 33.41 54.99
C ASN A 616 17.63 32.08 55.73
N ILE A 617 18.70 31.25 55.60
CA ILE A 617 18.86 30.02 56.37
C ILE A 617 18.98 30.33 57.88
N ALA A 618 19.78 31.34 58.26
CA ALA A 618 19.89 31.76 59.64
C ALA A 618 18.60 32.34 60.19
N ALA A 619 17.94 33.19 59.40
CA ALA A 619 16.67 33.80 59.77
C ALA A 619 15.51 32.78 59.89
N SER A 620 15.52 31.69 59.11
CA SER A 620 14.50 30.64 59.18
C SER A 620 14.43 29.97 60.57
N ARG A 621 15.55 29.88 61.28
CA ARG A 621 15.61 29.39 62.67
C ARG A 621 14.88 30.39 63.63
N SER A 622 15.21 31.67 63.51
CA SER A 622 14.54 32.73 64.26
C SER A 622 13.05 32.84 63.97
N HIS A 623 12.68 32.56 62.70
CA HIS A 623 11.27 32.48 62.32
C HIS A 623 10.57 31.30 63.00
N ALA A 624 11.20 30.13 63.12
CA ALA A 624 10.63 29.00 63.82
C ALA A 624 10.46 29.29 65.33
N GLU A 625 11.44 29.99 65.97
CA GLU A 625 11.31 30.45 67.33
C GLU A 625 10.16 31.48 67.49
N PHE A 626 10.04 32.43 66.55
CA PHE A 626 8.91 33.34 66.50
C PHE A 626 7.56 32.59 66.50
N LEU A 627 7.37 31.62 65.65
CA LEU A 627 6.10 30.84 65.58
C LEU A 627 5.89 29.96 66.81
N MET A 628 6.95 29.42 67.42
CA MET A 628 6.86 28.67 68.64
C MET A 628 6.32 29.56 69.77
N HIS A 629 6.93 30.74 70.02
CA HIS A 629 6.48 31.67 71.01
C HIS A 629 5.09 32.24 70.72
N TYR A 630 4.74 32.46 69.43
CA TYR A 630 3.39 32.84 69.01
C TYR A 630 2.35 31.79 69.44
N ARG A 631 2.62 30.50 69.22
CA ARG A 631 1.72 29.42 69.59
C ARG A 631 1.63 29.20 71.10
N GLU A 632 2.68 29.48 71.82
CA GLU A 632 2.70 29.45 73.25
C GLU A 632 2.05 30.67 73.92
N GLN A 633 1.53 31.61 73.14
CA GLN A 633 0.98 32.89 73.57
C GLN A 633 2.03 33.77 74.31
N ASN A 634 3.30 33.57 74.03
CA ASN A 634 4.40 34.36 74.56
C ASN A 634 4.66 35.59 73.67
N TRP A 635 3.66 36.49 73.61
CA TRP A 635 3.57 37.57 72.62
C TRP A 635 4.77 38.50 72.60
N ASP A 636 5.30 38.93 73.76
CA ASP A 636 6.45 39.84 73.85
C ASP A 636 7.70 39.18 73.26
N LYS A 637 7.95 37.93 73.60
CA LYS A 637 9.10 37.17 73.01
C LYS A 637 8.93 36.95 71.54
N ALA A 638 7.77 36.64 71.07
CA ALA A 638 7.47 36.48 69.64
C ALA A 638 7.86 37.76 68.89
N LEU A 639 7.44 38.93 69.37
CA LEU A 639 7.70 40.22 68.72
C LEU A 639 9.18 40.59 68.73
N GLU A 640 10.00 40.12 69.66
CA GLU A 640 11.46 40.38 69.71
C GLU A 640 12.22 39.81 68.51
N TYR A 641 11.76 38.71 67.88
CA TYR A 641 12.40 38.10 66.74
C TYR A 641 12.14 38.83 65.40
N ILE A 642 11.02 39.53 65.28
CA ILE A 642 10.56 40.08 64.00
C ILE A 642 11.52 41.09 63.37
N PRO A 643 12.10 42.10 64.07
CA PRO A 643 13.01 43.07 63.47
C PRO A 643 14.25 42.43 62.84
N TYR A 644 14.80 41.37 63.42
CA TYR A 644 15.90 40.64 62.88
C TYR A 644 15.51 39.83 61.62
N ILE A 645 14.34 39.19 61.66
CA ILE A 645 13.86 38.35 60.57
C ILE A 645 13.49 39.22 59.35
N GLU A 646 12.84 40.35 59.57
CA GLU A 646 12.49 41.32 58.52
C GLU A 646 13.73 41.81 57.74
N GLN A 647 14.80 42.15 58.47
CA GLN A 647 16.02 42.58 57.88
C GLN A 647 16.72 41.49 57.05
N ALA A 648 16.64 40.23 57.51
CA ALA A 648 17.28 39.11 56.84
C ALA A 648 16.59 38.68 55.55
N PHE A 649 15.26 38.83 55.43
CA PHE A 649 14.52 38.46 54.20
C PHE A 649 14.42 39.60 53.16
N GLU A 650 15.22 40.68 53.34
CA GLU A 650 15.41 41.78 52.34
C GLU A 650 14.10 42.34 51.76
N GLY A 651 13.03 42.38 52.55
CA GLY A 651 11.78 42.94 52.14
C GLY A 651 10.71 41.95 51.64
N ASP A 652 11.10 40.73 51.26
CA ASP A 652 10.14 39.75 50.73
C ASP A 652 9.05 39.29 51.71
N MET A 653 9.27 39.46 53.04
CA MET A 653 8.39 39.02 54.10
C MET A 653 7.89 40.18 54.99
N ILE A 654 8.16 41.44 54.68
CA ILE A 654 7.78 42.59 55.52
C ILE A 654 6.29 42.63 55.78
N GLU A 655 5.47 42.60 54.75
CA GLU A 655 4.02 42.66 54.87
C GLU A 655 3.42 41.48 55.67
N TYR A 656 4.03 40.30 55.56
CA TYR A 656 3.69 39.13 56.40
C TYR A 656 3.92 39.41 57.88
N TYR A 657 5.12 39.95 58.22
CA TYR A 657 5.43 40.21 59.61
C TYR A 657 4.65 41.42 60.15
N GLU A 658 4.35 42.43 59.38
CA GLU A 658 3.42 43.50 59.76
C GLU A 658 2.04 42.94 60.11
N MET A 659 1.48 42.08 59.27
CA MET A 659 0.21 41.40 59.53
C MET A 659 0.28 40.54 60.82
N MET A 660 1.37 39.82 61.01
CA MET A 660 1.56 39.01 62.23
C MET A 660 1.73 39.88 63.48
N LYS A 661 2.41 41.05 63.39
CA LYS A 661 2.47 42.04 64.49
C LYS A 661 1.06 42.53 64.85
N GLU A 662 0.30 42.99 63.88
CA GLU A 662 -1.09 43.44 64.11
C GLU A 662 -1.93 42.35 64.77
N ARG A 663 -1.80 41.10 64.32
CA ARG A 663 -2.51 39.96 64.90
C ARG A 663 -2.10 39.69 66.33
N VAL A 664 -0.84 39.74 66.65
CA VAL A 664 -0.30 39.58 68.01
C VAL A 664 -0.80 40.71 68.91
N GLU A 665 -0.79 41.95 68.43
CA GLU A 665 -1.32 43.11 69.16
C GLU A 665 -2.84 43.01 69.43
N ASP A 666 -3.59 42.46 68.48
CA ASP A 666 -5.00 42.18 68.68
C ASP A 666 -5.22 41.08 69.74
N TYR A 667 -4.43 40.01 69.75
CA TYR A 667 -4.48 38.94 70.76
C TYR A 667 -4.03 39.40 72.15
N LYS A 668 -3.18 40.40 72.26
CA LYS A 668 -2.87 41.06 73.50
C LYS A 668 -4.07 41.84 74.06
N LYS A 669 -4.85 42.46 73.20
CA LYS A 669 -6.06 43.21 73.57
C LYS A 669 -7.23 42.30 73.82
N ASN A 670 -7.38 41.24 73.07
CA ASN A 670 -8.46 40.25 73.09
C ASN A 670 -7.90 38.86 73.37
N PRO A 671 -7.53 38.50 74.62
CA PRO A 671 -6.84 37.30 74.96
C PRO A 671 -7.52 36.01 74.47
N LEU A 672 -6.79 35.14 73.86
CA LEU A 672 -7.23 33.80 73.44
C LEU A 672 -7.39 32.89 74.66
N SER A 673 -8.21 31.82 74.52
CA SER A 673 -8.30 30.79 75.57
C SER A 673 -6.93 30.22 75.89
N LYS A 674 -6.68 29.87 77.20
CA LYS A 674 -5.45 29.18 77.58
C LYS A 674 -5.25 27.84 76.91
N ASP A 675 -6.32 27.20 76.46
CA ASP A 675 -6.34 25.92 75.74
C ASP A 675 -6.34 26.13 74.20
N TRP A 676 -5.87 27.29 73.71
CA TRP A 676 -5.76 27.53 72.28
C TRP A 676 -4.78 26.56 71.67
N ASP A 677 -5.23 25.88 70.61
CA ASP A 677 -4.52 24.80 69.89
C ASP A 677 -3.46 25.32 68.89
N GLY A 678 -3.15 26.61 68.88
CA GLY A 678 -2.23 27.24 67.94
C GLY A 678 -2.80 27.38 66.53
N VAL A 679 -4.04 27.06 66.31
CA VAL A 679 -4.67 27.10 64.99
C VAL A 679 -5.41 28.44 64.78
N TYR A 680 -5.04 29.13 63.71
CA TYR A 680 -5.73 30.34 63.28
C TYR A 680 -7.05 29.99 62.56
N ARG A 681 -8.15 30.52 63.07
CA ARG A 681 -9.49 30.33 62.48
C ARG A 681 -9.97 31.64 61.91
N THR A 682 -10.10 31.69 60.54
CA THR A 682 -10.59 32.90 59.87
C THR A 682 -12.09 33.09 60.12
N ASN A 683 -12.51 34.27 60.65
CA ASN A 683 -13.89 34.66 60.80
C ASN A 683 -14.50 35.26 59.53
N SER A 684 -13.76 35.36 58.40
CA SER A 684 -14.25 35.99 57.18
C SER A 684 -15.05 34.99 56.33
N LYS A 685 -16.22 35.49 55.87
CA LYS A 685 -17.08 34.80 54.88
C LYS A 685 -16.44 34.70 53.52
#